data_7070345d7d302f9cf059c8b2e0922983
#
_entry.id   7070345d7d302f9cf059c8b2e0922983
#
_cell.length_a   1.000
_cell.length_b   1.000
_cell.length_c   1.000
_cell.angle_alpha   90.00
_cell.angle_beta   90.00
_cell.angle_gamma   90.00
#
_symmetry.space_group_name_H-M   'P 1'
#
loop_
_entity.id
_entity.type
_entity.pdbx_description
1 polymer ?
#
loop_
_entity_poly.entity_id
_entity_poly.type
_entity_poly.pdbx_seq_one_letter_code
_entity_poly.pdbx_strand_id
1 'polypeptide(L)'
;EWVRIALPIVTPAIVPSTPFQQYVLQQLPPQLVPFYQRMFSLYANTSGTPTAILGCPLAAGAGCANRQSVSHSSGDHEQVQTARVDYNINQKDATWFRFQADTGLQAAWTDPINPIFDAFSPQPLYSFAAGHTHVFSQNLVNYFNPAFSWYESLFGPTGLQKTLSAFPIVLQGSGANPFTPIGGLDNTWVQGRRASRLFINDNLAWSHGAHELRFGTNTRIFRLNDFDFGEGTIPTVTYANLQQFIDGVANTASETFPSNPNEPFNFLNLDVYAQDSWKVTRKLTWTFGLRDTFNSNPLNPHDQVARLRGSFSSISHDVNQPLNAAIQTHLGNLFSSTPLAIFQPRTAIAWQFEPKSVLRTGFGIFSDILPGSVADLIGANPPYDKTFQGGLLGTVGGTAIAPGVPNSAVDATIAANQIFTSGFPQGQLSCASPQANPATCLPPVAMTAVPDGKLHTPYFMEWSLGMEHQLGTTASLQAQYVGTRAVNQPYSTQVNGYQTVCQGCFAPFPYLQPTDPRFGAVTQFSTGANSHYSGLQLTAMKRLSHGLQGQVNYTFSRCMDTVSNGGFLQFSAGGILAPLPGELARDYGPCDYDIRHNLNGQYVYQLPVRIHSHSLGYALNGWQISGTLFWHSGVPFSVLSTPYSAGGNGIVQGSGPEFASVIPGVSLYDHHPIPGVTQPGTLQWLNPDAFVSAVDPSTGQCHGGDNPQNCQFGNLGRNSLRGPDFLWSDFYLTKWFPLTEHVKLRFESQFFNIFNHPNFSLPSVVQAGIPGQPSTQTGFGALTSTTSPPTGLLGVGLGGDSTPRMIAFQARLEF
;
A
#
# COMPACT_ATOMS: atom_id res chain seq x y z
N GLU A 1 -4.77 17.22 22.19
CA GLU A 1 -5.46 15.99 22.54
C GLU A 1 -4.43 14.94 22.95
N TRP A 2 -4.73 14.15 23.96
CA TRP A 2 -3.87 13.07 24.44
C TRP A 2 -4.68 11.78 24.44
N VAL A 3 -4.23 10.81 23.65
CA VAL A 3 -4.89 9.50 23.52
C VAL A 3 -3.90 8.43 23.96
N ARG A 4 -4.34 7.54 24.82
CA ARG A 4 -3.61 6.32 25.18
C ARG A 4 -4.53 5.14 24.95
N ILE A 5 -4.13 4.26 24.05
CA ILE A 5 -4.85 3.03 23.76
C ILE A 5 -3.91 1.88 24.13
N ALA A 6 -4.35 1.01 25.03
CA ALA A 6 -3.70 -0.26 25.30
C ALA A 6 -4.72 -1.35 25.01
N LEU A 7 -4.58 -2.00 23.87
CA LEU A 7 -5.42 -3.13 23.49
C LEU A 7 -4.61 -4.42 23.66
N PRO A 8 -5.18 -5.45 24.28
CA PRO A 8 -4.57 -6.78 24.22
C PRO A 8 -4.69 -7.28 22.77
N ILE A 9 -3.56 -7.47 22.12
CA ILE A 9 -3.50 -8.10 20.81
C ILE A 9 -3.37 -9.59 21.04
N VAL A 10 -4.30 -10.36 20.50
CA VAL A 10 -4.25 -11.82 20.49
C VAL A 10 -3.87 -12.26 19.09
N THR A 11 -2.64 -12.69 18.92
CA THR A 11 -2.13 -13.13 17.63
C THR A 11 -2.02 -14.64 17.61
N PRO A 12 -2.70 -15.34 16.69
CA PRO A 12 -2.54 -16.79 16.55
C PRO A 12 -1.19 -17.09 15.93
N ALA A 13 -0.47 -18.03 16.52
CA ALA A 13 0.79 -18.55 16.02
C ALA A 13 0.74 -20.06 15.85
N ILE A 14 1.38 -20.56 14.82
CA ILE A 14 1.61 -21.98 14.59
C ILE A 14 3.10 -22.24 14.85
N VAL A 15 3.38 -23.00 15.88
CA VAL A 15 4.75 -23.22 16.37
C VAL A 15 5.10 -24.70 16.35
N PRO A 16 6.40 -25.06 16.19
CA PRO A 16 6.82 -26.44 16.25
C PRO A 16 6.49 -27.07 17.61
N SER A 17 5.84 -28.25 17.62
CA SER A 17 5.55 -28.98 18.86
C SER A 17 6.85 -29.49 19.52
N THR A 18 6.84 -29.69 20.84
CA THR A 18 8.00 -30.21 21.56
C THR A 18 8.48 -31.58 21.02
N PRO A 19 7.61 -32.56 20.71
CA PRO A 19 8.06 -33.79 20.07
C PRO A 19 8.73 -33.57 18.72
N PHE A 20 8.22 -32.62 17.92
CA PHE A 20 8.81 -32.30 16.63
C PHE A 20 10.16 -31.60 16.76
N GLN A 21 10.32 -30.69 17.74
CA GLN A 21 11.61 -30.07 18.02
C GLN A 21 12.67 -31.14 18.37
N GLN A 22 12.32 -32.10 19.22
CA GLN A 22 13.21 -33.21 19.58
C GLN A 22 13.58 -34.09 18.39
N TYR A 23 12.59 -34.39 17.53
CA TYR A 23 12.81 -35.13 16.29
C TYR A 23 13.79 -34.40 15.39
N VAL A 24 13.57 -33.11 15.11
CA VAL A 24 14.44 -32.28 14.25
C VAL A 24 15.88 -32.26 14.78
N LEU A 25 16.07 -32.04 16.08
CA LEU A 25 17.40 -32.00 16.69
C LEU A 25 18.16 -33.31 16.55
N GLN A 26 17.46 -34.46 16.39
CA GLN A 26 18.07 -35.77 16.15
C GLN A 26 18.44 -36.02 14.69
N GLN A 27 17.77 -35.33 13.76
CA GLN A 27 18.02 -35.49 12.32
C GLN A 27 19.09 -34.54 11.80
N LEU A 28 19.24 -33.39 12.46
CA LEU A 28 20.13 -32.32 12.00
C LEU A 28 21.62 -32.70 12.02
N PRO A 29 22.40 -32.22 11.06
CA PRO A 29 23.84 -32.19 11.18
C PRO A 29 24.29 -31.51 12.49
N PRO A 30 25.34 -32.05 13.18
CA PRO A 30 25.75 -31.57 14.51
C PRO A 30 26.03 -30.05 14.54
N GLN A 31 26.55 -29.48 13.49
CA GLN A 31 26.86 -28.05 13.40
C GLN A 31 25.62 -27.13 13.39
N LEU A 32 24.46 -27.64 13.01
CA LEU A 32 23.19 -26.89 12.99
C LEU A 32 22.44 -26.98 14.32
N VAL A 33 22.73 -27.97 15.14
CA VAL A 33 22.01 -28.24 16.40
C VAL A 33 22.00 -27.00 17.33
N PRO A 34 23.12 -26.30 17.58
CA PRO A 34 23.11 -25.13 18.47
C PRO A 34 22.20 -23.99 17.97
N PHE A 35 22.14 -23.77 16.65
CA PHE A 35 21.28 -22.76 16.06
C PHE A 35 19.80 -23.11 16.26
N TYR A 36 19.42 -24.37 16.00
CA TYR A 36 18.06 -24.81 16.19
C TYR A 36 17.62 -24.85 17.66
N GLN A 37 18.52 -25.24 18.56
CA GLN A 37 18.24 -25.16 20.00
C GLN A 37 17.95 -23.73 20.43
N ARG A 38 18.72 -22.78 19.94
CA ARG A 38 18.49 -21.36 20.21
C ARG A 38 17.16 -20.89 19.61
N MET A 39 16.88 -21.23 18.36
CA MET A 39 15.63 -20.92 17.71
C MET A 39 14.42 -21.48 18.51
N PHE A 40 14.48 -22.75 18.90
CA PHE A 40 13.39 -23.39 19.65
C PHE A 40 13.21 -22.77 21.05
N SER A 41 14.26 -22.27 21.67
CA SER A 41 14.15 -21.58 22.95
C SER A 41 13.41 -20.24 22.89
N LEU A 42 13.27 -19.66 21.72
CA LEU A 42 12.55 -18.40 21.49
C LEU A 42 11.04 -18.57 21.39
N TYR A 43 10.56 -19.77 21.09
CA TYR A 43 9.13 -20.02 21.12
C TYR A 43 8.61 -19.95 22.56
N ALA A 44 7.80 -18.92 22.85
CA ALA A 44 7.35 -18.61 24.20
C ALA A 44 6.52 -19.72 24.84
N ASN A 45 5.81 -20.49 24.04
CA ASN A 45 5.00 -21.61 24.49
C ASN A 45 4.80 -22.59 23.34
N THR A 46 5.17 -23.84 23.57
CA THR A 46 4.94 -24.95 22.63
C THR A 46 3.70 -25.76 22.98
N SER A 47 3.03 -25.45 24.08
CA SER A 47 1.70 -25.98 24.40
C SER A 47 0.64 -25.24 23.59
N GLY A 48 -0.37 -25.92 23.16
CA GLY A 48 -1.45 -25.33 22.39
C GLY A 48 -2.30 -26.45 21.79
N THR A 49 -3.25 -26.07 20.96
CA THR A 49 -4.05 -27.08 20.24
C THR A 49 -3.19 -27.72 19.15
N PRO A 50 -3.03 -29.05 19.14
CA PRO A 50 -2.32 -29.72 18.06
C PRO A 50 -2.93 -29.36 16.71
N THR A 51 -2.06 -28.99 15.75
CA THR A 51 -2.44 -28.62 14.39
C THR A 51 -1.76 -29.55 13.40
N ALA A 52 -2.53 -30.08 12.48
CA ALA A 52 -1.99 -30.91 11.41
C ALA A 52 -1.20 -30.05 10.42
N ILE A 53 -0.05 -30.55 10.00
CA ILE A 53 0.78 -29.92 8.97
C ILE A 53 1.19 -30.94 7.92
N LEU A 54 1.32 -30.47 6.69
CA LEU A 54 1.70 -31.31 5.56
C LEU A 54 3.14 -31.83 5.73
N GLY A 55 3.33 -33.13 5.48
CA GLY A 55 4.66 -33.74 5.55
C GLY A 55 5.17 -34.00 6.96
N CYS A 56 4.30 -33.98 7.99
CA CYS A 56 4.68 -34.29 9.36
C CYS A 56 5.24 -35.72 9.48
N PRO A 57 6.50 -35.93 9.90
CA PRO A 57 7.10 -37.25 10.02
C PRO A 57 6.75 -37.97 11.32
N LEU A 58 6.03 -37.35 12.23
CA LEU A 58 5.64 -37.95 13.51
C LEU A 58 4.38 -38.80 13.37
N ALA A 59 4.23 -39.76 14.27
CA ALA A 59 3.03 -40.61 14.33
C ALA A 59 1.74 -39.81 14.52
N ALA A 60 0.66 -40.32 14.00
CA ALA A 60 -0.65 -39.69 14.14
C ALA A 60 -1.00 -39.50 15.63
N GLY A 61 -1.28 -38.23 16.02
CA GLY A 61 -1.54 -37.84 17.41
C GLY A 61 -0.38 -37.12 18.11
N ALA A 62 0.86 -37.28 17.64
CA ALA A 62 2.01 -36.55 18.17
C ALA A 62 2.22 -35.15 17.50
N GLY A 63 1.54 -34.88 16.43
CA GLY A 63 1.50 -33.62 15.69
C GLY A 63 2.81 -32.80 15.62
N CYS A 64 3.20 -32.28 14.45
CA CYS A 64 4.43 -31.48 14.31
C CYS A 64 4.24 -30.03 14.74
N ALA A 65 3.04 -29.55 14.86
CA ALA A 65 2.74 -28.18 15.20
C ALA A 65 1.67 -28.05 16.28
N ASN A 66 1.75 -26.98 17.03
CA ASN A 66 0.72 -26.50 17.93
C ASN A 66 0.23 -25.13 17.45
N ARG A 67 -1.09 -24.92 17.47
CA ARG A 67 -1.69 -23.60 17.31
C ARG A 67 -1.86 -23.00 18.71
N GLN A 68 -1.26 -21.84 18.91
CA GLN A 68 -1.37 -21.09 20.15
C GLN A 68 -1.82 -19.67 19.87
N SER A 69 -2.39 -19.03 20.88
CA SER A 69 -2.68 -17.61 20.85
C SER A 69 -1.77 -16.93 21.86
N VAL A 70 -0.96 -16.03 21.37
CA VAL A 70 -0.07 -15.22 22.19
C VAL A 70 -0.76 -13.87 22.39
N SER A 71 -0.86 -13.44 23.64
CA SER A 71 -1.43 -12.15 23.98
C SER A 71 -0.39 -11.28 24.62
N HIS A 72 -0.10 -10.15 24.01
CA HIS A 72 0.69 -9.11 24.62
C HIS A 72 -0.01 -7.76 24.49
N SER A 73 0.38 -6.85 25.37
CA SER A 73 -0.11 -5.48 25.36
C SER A 73 0.81 -4.64 24.49
N SER A 74 0.30 -4.18 23.38
CA SER A 74 0.91 -3.09 22.63
C SER A 74 0.29 -1.77 23.09
N GLY A 75 1.10 -0.83 23.50
CA GLY A 75 0.62 0.48 23.97
C GLY A 75 0.91 1.55 22.92
N ASP A 76 -0.15 2.11 22.36
CA ASP A 76 -0.04 3.30 21.53
C ASP A 76 -0.40 4.54 22.38
N HIS A 77 0.34 5.59 22.19
CA HIS A 77 -0.01 6.89 22.74
C HIS A 77 0.34 8.00 21.77
N GLU A 78 -0.52 9.00 21.72
CA GLU A 78 -0.36 10.15 20.85
C GLU A 78 -0.64 11.41 21.63
N GLN A 79 0.13 12.44 21.39
CA GLN A 79 -0.02 13.75 21.97
C GLN A 79 0.06 14.81 20.88
N VAL A 80 -1.08 15.47 20.62
CA VAL A 80 -1.16 16.56 19.66
C VAL A 80 -1.28 17.89 20.39
N GLN A 81 -0.35 18.79 20.12
CA GLN A 81 -0.32 20.14 20.65
C GLN A 81 -0.45 21.11 19.50
N THR A 82 -1.39 22.03 19.57
CA THR A 82 -1.58 23.09 18.57
C THR A 82 -1.69 24.43 19.26
N ALA A 83 -0.90 25.37 18.82
CA ALA A 83 -0.98 26.77 19.22
C ALA A 83 -1.17 27.67 18.00
N ARG A 84 -2.09 28.63 18.09
CA ARG A 84 -2.31 29.62 17.04
C ARG A 84 -2.48 31.00 17.67
N VAL A 85 -1.85 31.99 17.04
CA VAL A 85 -1.99 33.39 17.40
C VAL A 85 -2.38 34.14 16.14
N ASP A 86 -3.48 34.87 16.21
CA ASP A 86 -3.94 35.77 15.17
C ASP A 86 -3.74 37.21 15.65
N TYR A 87 -3.15 38.06 14.80
CA TYR A 87 -2.83 39.43 15.15
C TYR A 87 -3.15 40.38 13.99
N ASN A 88 -4.01 41.33 14.25
CA ASN A 88 -4.30 42.43 13.33
C ASN A 88 -3.34 43.56 13.60
N ILE A 89 -2.34 43.76 12.72
CA ILE A 89 -1.32 44.80 12.85
C ILE A 89 -1.99 46.15 12.68
N ASN A 90 -2.87 46.26 11.69
CA ASN A 90 -3.68 47.44 11.40
C ASN A 90 -4.90 47.00 10.53
N GLN A 91 -5.65 47.98 9.98
CA GLN A 91 -6.82 47.72 9.14
C GLN A 91 -6.50 47.04 7.80
N LYS A 92 -5.24 47.11 7.34
CA LYS A 92 -4.79 46.53 6.08
C LYS A 92 -3.94 45.30 6.23
N ASP A 93 -3.40 45.07 7.42
CA ASP A 93 -2.44 44.01 7.68
C ASP A 93 -2.91 43.11 8.79
N ALA A 94 -3.18 41.87 8.46
CA ALA A 94 -3.51 40.79 9.40
C ALA A 94 -2.52 39.65 9.25
N THR A 95 -2.05 39.11 10.34
CA THR A 95 -1.12 37.98 10.36
C THR A 95 -1.56 36.94 11.39
N TRP A 96 -1.17 35.70 11.12
CA TRP A 96 -1.34 34.60 12.07
C TRP A 96 -0.12 33.70 12.05
N PHE A 97 0.10 33.04 13.17
CA PHE A 97 1.14 32.02 13.33
C PHE A 97 0.50 30.78 13.92
N ARG A 98 0.86 29.60 13.42
CA ARG A 98 0.45 28.32 13.94
C ARG A 98 1.65 27.43 14.13
N PHE A 99 1.72 26.79 15.26
CA PHE A 99 2.62 25.69 15.57
C PHE A 99 1.80 24.43 15.89
N GLN A 100 2.26 23.30 15.42
CA GLN A 100 1.71 22.01 15.77
C GLN A 100 2.85 21.05 16.04
N ALA A 101 2.76 20.32 17.13
CA ALA A 101 3.57 19.17 17.45
C ALA A 101 2.64 17.96 17.61
N ASP A 102 2.95 16.90 16.93
CA ASP A 102 2.31 15.61 17.06
C ASP A 102 3.40 14.62 17.42
N THR A 103 3.32 14.02 18.59
CA THR A 103 4.36 13.13 19.12
C THR A 103 3.68 11.94 19.80
N GLY A 104 4.31 10.79 19.67
CA GLY A 104 3.75 9.59 20.27
C GLY A 104 4.64 8.38 20.07
N LEU A 105 4.09 7.26 20.38
CA LEU A 105 4.67 5.96 20.13
C LEU A 105 3.57 5.05 19.59
N GLN A 106 3.82 4.43 18.46
CA GLN A 106 2.94 3.47 17.83
C GLN A 106 3.62 2.11 17.77
N ALA A 107 2.87 1.04 18.00
CA ALA A 107 3.35 -0.29 17.70
C ALA A 107 3.50 -0.45 16.18
N ALA A 108 4.71 -0.73 15.73
CA ALA A 108 4.98 -1.01 14.32
C ALA A 108 4.80 -2.50 13.99
N TRP A 109 5.22 -3.35 14.91
CA TRP A 109 5.07 -4.79 14.84
C TRP A 109 4.89 -5.39 16.23
N THR A 110 3.91 -6.25 16.40
CA THR A 110 3.71 -7.08 17.59
C THR A 110 3.99 -8.52 17.20
N ASP A 111 5.12 -9.06 17.67
CA ASP A 111 5.57 -10.37 17.23
C ASP A 111 4.73 -11.49 17.84
N PRO A 112 4.19 -12.41 17.03
CA PRO A 112 3.33 -13.48 17.51
C PRO A 112 4.09 -14.60 18.24
N ILE A 113 5.43 -14.58 18.25
CA ILE A 113 6.26 -15.60 18.85
C ILE A 113 6.92 -15.11 20.14
N ASN A 114 7.60 -13.97 20.09
CA ASN A 114 8.39 -13.48 21.21
C ASN A 114 8.51 -11.95 21.23
N PRO A 115 8.13 -11.29 22.34
CA PRO A 115 8.17 -9.84 22.46
C PRO A 115 9.56 -9.19 22.25
N ILE A 116 10.62 -9.99 22.22
CA ILE A 116 11.95 -9.47 21.88
C ILE A 116 12.04 -8.92 20.45
N PHE A 117 11.11 -9.34 19.60
CA PHE A 117 10.96 -8.90 18.21
C PHE A 117 9.86 -7.85 18.03
N ASP A 118 9.24 -7.36 19.11
CA ASP A 118 8.30 -6.25 19.03
C ASP A 118 9.02 -4.98 18.57
N ALA A 119 8.42 -4.27 17.64
CA ALA A 119 8.94 -3.02 17.14
C ALA A 119 7.95 -1.87 17.34
N PHE A 120 8.50 -0.69 17.53
CA PHE A 120 7.78 0.54 17.76
C PHE A 120 8.23 1.62 16.79
N SER A 121 7.38 2.58 16.56
CA SER A 121 7.69 3.76 15.76
C SER A 121 7.31 5.02 16.52
N PRO A 122 8.26 5.79 17.03
CA PRO A 122 8.02 7.16 17.37
C PRO A 122 7.85 7.94 16.06
N GLN A 123 6.70 8.59 15.87
CA GLN A 123 6.40 9.32 14.64
C GLN A 123 6.21 10.82 14.92
N PRO A 124 7.25 11.53 15.37
CA PRO A 124 7.12 12.94 15.64
C PRO A 124 6.92 13.74 14.36
N LEU A 125 5.92 14.61 14.38
CA LEU A 125 5.66 15.59 13.33
C LEU A 125 5.63 16.98 13.94
N TYR A 126 6.47 17.86 13.42
CA TYR A 126 6.46 19.27 13.77
C TYR A 126 6.10 20.11 12.56
N SER A 127 5.14 20.99 12.74
CA SER A 127 4.77 21.93 11.69
C SER A 127 4.65 23.36 12.20
N PHE A 128 5.16 24.28 11.41
CA PHE A 128 5.04 25.70 11.61
C PHE A 128 4.44 26.33 10.35
N ALA A 129 3.48 27.22 10.50
CA ALA A 129 2.92 27.98 9.42
C ALA A 129 2.65 29.42 9.85
N ALA A 130 2.84 30.35 8.93
CA ALA A 130 2.45 31.74 9.10
C ALA A 130 1.62 32.20 7.90
N GLY A 131 0.71 33.12 8.12
CA GLY A 131 -0.04 33.75 7.05
C GLY A 131 -0.06 35.26 7.27
N HIS A 132 0.18 35.99 6.20
CA HIS A 132 0.07 37.45 6.19
C HIS A 132 -0.87 37.87 5.08
N THR A 133 -1.90 38.61 5.43
CA THR A 133 -2.82 39.24 4.47
C THR A 133 -2.54 40.72 4.44
N HIS A 134 -2.25 41.28 3.25
CA HIS A 134 -2.12 42.69 3.03
C HIS A 134 -3.20 43.18 2.06
N VAL A 135 -3.93 44.21 2.47
CA VAL A 135 -4.98 44.90 1.68
C VAL A 135 -4.40 46.16 1.08
N PHE A 136 -3.94 46.10 -0.18
CA PHE A 136 -3.45 47.27 -0.91
C PHE A 136 -4.55 48.30 -1.17
N SER A 137 -5.72 47.81 -1.59
CA SER A 137 -6.92 48.56 -1.82
C SER A 137 -8.17 47.73 -1.61
N GLN A 138 -9.37 48.32 -1.75
CA GLN A 138 -10.65 47.58 -1.68
C GLN A 138 -10.74 46.46 -2.72
N ASN A 139 -9.95 46.51 -3.78
CA ASN A 139 -10.01 45.59 -4.90
C ASN A 139 -8.73 44.77 -5.07
N LEU A 140 -7.69 45.00 -4.27
CA LEU A 140 -6.40 44.31 -4.42
C LEU A 140 -5.90 43.82 -3.06
N VAL A 141 -5.79 42.48 -2.92
CA VAL A 141 -5.38 41.80 -1.70
C VAL A 141 -4.28 40.82 -2.02
N ASN A 142 -3.26 40.79 -1.20
CA ASN A 142 -2.22 39.74 -1.24
C ASN A 142 -2.33 38.86 0.01
N TYR A 143 -2.09 37.56 -0.19
CA TYR A 143 -1.94 36.59 0.89
C TYR A 143 -0.65 35.80 0.71
N PHE A 144 0.27 35.96 1.66
CA PHE A 144 1.55 35.28 1.73
C PHE A 144 1.54 34.24 2.86
N ASN A 145 1.91 32.99 2.57
CA ASN A 145 1.85 31.90 3.53
C ASN A 145 3.08 30.98 3.42
N PRO A 146 4.13 31.19 4.20
CA PRO A 146 5.20 30.23 4.41
C PRO A 146 4.80 29.17 5.43
N ALA A 147 5.21 27.94 5.18
CA ALA A 147 5.07 26.84 6.12
C ALA A 147 6.27 25.90 6.07
N PHE A 148 6.59 25.30 7.21
CA PHE A 148 7.63 24.29 7.33
C PHE A 148 7.05 23.09 8.06
N SER A 149 7.37 21.89 7.60
CA SER A 149 7.08 20.67 8.32
C SER A 149 8.28 19.72 8.31
N TRP A 150 8.45 19.05 9.41
CA TRP A 150 9.40 17.96 9.56
C TRP A 150 8.71 16.78 10.23
N TYR A 151 8.94 15.58 9.71
CA TYR A 151 8.49 14.35 10.36
C TYR A 151 9.55 13.27 10.28
N GLU A 152 9.50 12.36 11.20
CA GLU A 152 10.25 11.12 11.23
C GLU A 152 9.28 9.95 11.37
N SER A 153 9.51 8.90 10.63
CA SER A 153 8.81 7.62 10.76
C SER A 153 9.87 6.52 10.71
N LEU A 154 10.47 6.25 11.85
CA LEU A 154 11.46 5.17 12.02
C LEU A 154 10.81 4.04 12.79
N PHE A 155 10.98 2.84 12.30
CA PHE A 155 10.54 1.60 12.93
C PHE A 155 11.73 0.88 13.53
N GLY A 156 11.52 0.11 14.59
CA GLY A 156 12.59 -0.73 15.11
C GLY A 156 12.31 -1.26 16.51
N PRO A 157 13.03 -2.29 16.93
CA PRO A 157 12.93 -2.84 18.26
C PRO A 157 13.55 -1.88 19.28
N THR A 158 13.01 -1.86 20.50
CA THR A 158 13.55 -1.02 21.58
C THR A 158 14.99 -1.38 22.00
N GLY A 159 15.43 -2.57 21.66
CA GLY A 159 16.77 -3.08 22.02
C GLY A 159 17.43 -3.82 20.86
N LEU A 160 17.77 -3.12 19.77
CA LEU A 160 18.31 -3.70 18.54
C LEU A 160 19.40 -4.74 18.79
N GLN A 161 20.42 -4.43 19.59
CA GLN A 161 21.52 -5.36 19.86
C GLN A 161 21.07 -6.61 20.63
N LYS A 162 20.10 -6.47 21.51
CA LYS A 162 19.51 -7.60 22.23
C LYS A 162 18.72 -8.49 21.29
N THR A 163 17.95 -7.90 20.38
CA THR A 163 17.16 -8.61 19.37
C THR A 163 18.05 -9.36 18.39
N LEU A 164 19.08 -8.71 17.82
CA LEU A 164 20.10 -9.34 16.98
C LEU A 164 20.84 -10.47 17.71
N SER A 165 21.18 -10.22 18.99
CA SER A 165 21.81 -11.25 19.80
C SER A 165 20.89 -12.41 20.12
N ALA A 166 19.57 -12.24 20.14
CA ALA A 166 18.62 -13.32 20.33
C ALA A 166 18.52 -14.22 19.08
N PHE A 167 18.31 -13.61 17.92
CA PHE A 167 18.22 -14.34 16.65
C PHE A 167 18.57 -13.39 15.49
N PRO A 168 19.64 -13.66 14.72
CA PRO A 168 20.20 -12.68 13.80
C PRO A 168 19.63 -12.76 12.37
N ILE A 169 18.58 -13.54 12.15
CA ILE A 169 17.93 -13.70 10.84
C ILE A 169 16.42 -13.71 11.01
N VAL A 170 15.71 -13.42 9.92
CA VAL A 170 14.29 -13.75 9.78
C VAL A 170 14.19 -15.13 9.12
N LEU A 171 13.53 -16.07 9.76
CA LEU A 171 13.32 -17.41 9.22
C LEU A 171 11.84 -17.65 8.98
N GLN A 172 11.48 -17.91 7.74
CA GLN A 172 10.09 -18.13 7.34
C GLN A 172 9.95 -19.29 6.36
N GLY A 173 8.79 -19.96 6.42
CA GLY A 173 8.40 -20.92 5.42
C GLY A 173 7.82 -20.23 4.20
N SER A 174 8.08 -20.73 3.01
CA SER A 174 7.41 -20.33 1.78
C SER A 174 6.27 -21.29 1.40
N GLY A 175 5.25 -20.77 0.72
CA GLY A 175 4.14 -21.59 0.23
C GLY A 175 3.26 -22.16 1.37
N ALA A 176 3.00 -23.45 1.34
CA ALA A 176 2.10 -24.17 2.28
C ALA A 176 2.74 -24.43 3.65
N ASN A 177 3.84 -23.78 4.00
CA ASN A 177 4.51 -24.06 5.26
C ASN A 177 3.78 -23.39 6.44
N PRO A 178 3.49 -24.16 7.49
CA PRO A 178 2.57 -23.71 8.51
C PRO A 178 3.20 -22.95 9.67
N PHE A 179 4.52 -22.92 9.82
CA PHE A 179 5.12 -22.25 10.99
C PHE A 179 5.11 -20.74 10.81
N THR A 180 4.67 -20.08 11.86
CA THR A 180 4.80 -18.63 11.94
C THR A 180 6.27 -18.23 11.85
N PRO A 181 6.63 -17.21 11.05
CA PRO A 181 8.01 -16.73 10.94
C PRO A 181 8.61 -16.41 12.30
N ILE A 182 9.91 -16.63 12.46
CA ILE A 182 10.67 -16.31 13.66
C ILE A 182 11.83 -15.38 13.32
N GLY A 183 12.18 -14.51 14.25
CA GLY A 183 13.22 -13.50 14.07
C GLY A 183 12.66 -12.13 13.69
N GLY A 184 11.37 -11.93 13.89
CA GLY A 184 10.64 -10.74 13.46
C GLY A 184 10.20 -10.81 12.01
N LEU A 185 9.72 -9.70 11.48
CA LEU A 185 9.41 -9.46 10.07
C LEU A 185 9.97 -8.08 9.68
N ASP A 186 9.73 -7.65 8.45
CA ASP A 186 10.27 -6.42 7.89
C ASP A 186 10.15 -5.21 8.85
N ASN A 187 8.98 -5.01 9.43
CA ASN A 187 8.72 -3.90 10.36
C ASN A 187 9.38 -4.05 11.75
N THR A 188 10.02 -5.18 12.06
CA THR A 188 10.78 -5.37 13.29
C THR A 188 12.11 -4.60 13.24
N TRP A 189 12.72 -4.51 12.08
CA TRP A 189 14.08 -4.02 11.92
C TRP A 189 14.12 -2.53 11.62
N VAL A 190 15.22 -1.91 11.99
CA VAL A 190 15.35 -0.45 11.94
C VAL A 190 15.33 0.05 10.50
N GLN A 191 14.27 0.74 10.15
CA GLN A 191 14.02 1.32 8.84
C GLN A 191 13.11 2.52 8.94
N GLY A 192 12.93 3.26 7.87
CA GLY A 192 11.98 4.36 7.79
C GLY A 192 12.56 5.58 7.15
N ARG A 193 11.99 6.74 7.44
CA ARG A 193 12.39 7.97 6.79
C ARG A 193 12.26 9.19 7.66
N ARG A 194 13.07 10.21 7.30
CA ARG A 194 12.95 11.58 7.77
C ARG A 194 12.67 12.49 6.59
N ALA A 195 11.66 13.32 6.70
CA ALA A 195 11.36 14.26 5.65
C ALA A 195 11.11 15.66 6.20
N SER A 196 11.63 16.65 5.50
CA SER A 196 11.29 18.05 5.73
C SER A 196 10.79 18.71 4.46
N ARG A 197 9.84 19.60 4.64
CA ARG A 197 9.25 20.37 3.54
C ARG A 197 9.14 21.82 3.93
N LEU A 198 9.75 22.68 3.12
CA LEU A 198 9.46 24.11 3.12
C LEU A 198 8.43 24.39 2.02
N PHE A 199 7.37 25.04 2.39
CA PHE A 199 6.30 25.48 1.49
C PHE A 199 6.16 26.98 1.54
N ILE A 200 6.13 27.63 0.40
CA ILE A 200 5.91 29.08 0.27
C ILE A 200 4.79 29.26 -0.75
N ASN A 201 3.72 29.89 -0.31
CA ASN A 201 2.57 30.21 -1.14
C ASN A 201 2.33 31.71 -1.13
N ASP A 202 2.22 32.31 -2.30
CA ASP A 202 1.89 33.73 -2.47
C ASP A 202 0.76 33.89 -3.49
N ASN A 203 -0.30 34.58 -3.10
CA ASN A 203 -1.50 34.77 -3.89
C ASN A 203 -1.92 36.23 -3.91
N LEU A 204 -2.08 36.78 -5.10
CA LEU A 204 -2.60 38.11 -5.36
C LEU A 204 -4.00 37.98 -5.96
N ALA A 205 -5.00 38.56 -5.31
CA ALA A 205 -6.36 38.66 -5.80
C ALA A 205 -6.68 40.11 -6.18
N TRP A 206 -7.18 40.30 -7.42
CA TRP A 206 -7.53 41.60 -7.95
C TRP A 206 -8.93 41.58 -8.56
N SER A 207 -9.84 42.37 -7.98
CA SER A 207 -11.20 42.53 -8.49
C SER A 207 -11.28 43.79 -9.36
N HIS A 208 -11.65 43.63 -10.62
CA HIS A 208 -11.82 44.73 -11.56
C HIS A 208 -13.09 44.61 -12.38
N GLY A 209 -14.10 45.41 -12.05
CA GLY A 209 -15.40 45.32 -12.72
C GLY A 209 -16.07 43.96 -12.54
N ALA A 210 -16.26 43.25 -13.64
CA ALA A 210 -16.84 41.90 -13.63
C ALA A 210 -15.82 40.77 -13.49
N HIS A 211 -14.53 41.08 -13.39
CA HIS A 211 -13.42 40.17 -13.36
C HIS A 211 -12.85 40.02 -11.94
N GLU A 212 -12.56 38.78 -11.53
CA GLU A 212 -11.79 38.44 -10.35
C GLU A 212 -10.54 37.69 -10.78
N LEU A 213 -9.45 38.46 -10.90
CA LEU A 213 -8.15 37.96 -11.31
C LEU A 213 -7.38 37.42 -10.11
N ARG A 214 -6.77 36.25 -10.25
CA ARG A 214 -5.90 35.64 -9.25
C ARG A 214 -4.59 35.22 -9.89
N PHE A 215 -3.50 35.61 -9.25
CA PHE A 215 -2.13 35.26 -9.63
C PHE A 215 -1.46 34.64 -8.42
N GLY A 216 -0.58 33.68 -8.63
CA GLY A 216 0.13 33.16 -7.50
C GLY A 216 1.24 32.18 -7.85
N THR A 217 1.98 31.85 -6.82
CA THR A 217 3.07 30.89 -6.87
C THR A 217 3.01 29.96 -5.67
N ASN A 218 3.35 28.69 -5.89
CA ASN A 218 3.60 27.70 -4.84
C ASN A 218 5.00 27.15 -5.02
N THR A 219 5.83 27.29 -4.02
CA THR A 219 7.17 26.72 -3.99
C THR A 219 7.22 25.65 -2.90
N ARG A 220 7.68 24.45 -3.23
CA ARG A 220 7.90 23.37 -2.27
C ARG A 220 9.32 22.85 -2.41
N ILE A 221 10.05 22.86 -1.33
CA ILE A 221 11.39 22.29 -1.25
C ILE A 221 11.30 21.08 -0.33
N PHE A 222 11.61 19.93 -0.86
CA PHE A 222 11.61 18.67 -0.14
C PHE A 222 13.05 18.23 0.15
N ARG A 223 13.25 17.75 1.36
CA ARG A 223 14.44 17.00 1.75
C ARG A 223 13.96 15.70 2.36
N LEU A 224 14.17 14.64 1.62
CA LEU A 224 13.88 13.29 2.04
C LEU A 224 15.20 12.64 2.45
N ASN A 225 15.19 11.88 3.52
CA ASN A 225 16.28 10.98 3.88
C ASN A 225 15.62 9.65 4.23
N ASP A 226 15.73 8.72 3.33
CA ASP A 226 15.35 7.34 3.63
C ASP A 226 16.42 6.68 4.47
N PHE A 227 16.02 5.77 5.34
CA PHE A 227 16.89 5.08 6.26
C PHE A 227 16.55 3.59 6.21
N ASP A 228 17.37 2.85 5.51
CA ASP A 228 17.26 1.41 5.42
C ASP A 228 18.48 0.76 6.07
N PHE A 229 18.39 0.61 7.37
CA PHE A 229 19.43 -0.12 8.12
C PHE A 229 19.04 -1.57 8.40
N GLY A 230 17.78 -1.90 8.35
CA GLY A 230 17.34 -3.17 8.88
C GLY A 230 16.51 -4.01 7.94
N GLU A 231 15.70 -3.38 7.10
CA GLU A 231 14.74 -4.13 6.28
C GLU A 231 15.43 -5.13 5.35
N GLY A 232 16.43 -4.70 4.63
CA GLY A 232 17.19 -5.57 3.73
C GLY A 232 18.50 -6.10 4.31
N THR A 233 19.06 -5.47 5.37
CA THR A 233 20.35 -5.82 5.96
C THR A 233 20.27 -6.99 6.94
N ILE A 234 19.08 -7.37 7.40
CA ILE A 234 18.88 -8.58 8.19
C ILE A 234 18.53 -9.71 7.24
N PRO A 235 19.31 -10.79 7.21
CA PRO A 235 19.08 -11.88 6.28
C PRO A 235 17.68 -12.49 6.47
N THR A 236 16.91 -12.53 5.40
CA THR A 236 15.67 -13.30 5.36
C THR A 236 15.92 -14.64 4.72
N VAL A 237 15.79 -15.71 5.50
CA VAL A 237 16.01 -17.08 5.06
C VAL A 237 14.66 -17.78 4.92
N THR A 238 14.42 -18.39 3.76
CA THR A 238 13.20 -19.15 3.51
C THR A 238 13.48 -20.65 3.41
N TYR A 239 12.49 -21.46 3.74
CA TYR A 239 12.45 -22.88 3.44
C TYR A 239 11.12 -23.21 2.74
N ALA A 240 11.16 -24.06 1.71
CA ALA A 240 9.99 -24.29 0.86
C ALA A 240 9.02 -25.34 1.44
N ASN A 241 9.53 -26.27 2.26
CA ASN A 241 8.74 -27.36 2.83
C ASN A 241 9.35 -27.82 4.17
N LEU A 242 8.58 -28.69 4.85
CA LEU A 242 8.97 -29.15 6.17
C LEU A 242 10.27 -29.99 6.16
N GLN A 243 10.56 -30.69 5.05
CA GLN A 243 11.80 -31.47 4.96
C GLN A 243 13.02 -30.57 4.92
N GLN A 244 13.00 -29.47 4.16
CA GLN A 244 14.07 -28.49 4.17
C GLN A 244 14.31 -27.92 5.57
N PHE A 245 13.24 -27.64 6.31
CA PHE A 245 13.35 -27.19 7.70
C PHE A 245 14.01 -28.26 8.58
N ILE A 246 13.66 -29.55 8.43
CA ILE A 246 14.24 -30.67 9.18
C ILE A 246 15.72 -30.83 8.84
N ASP A 247 16.08 -30.73 7.57
CA ASP A 247 17.44 -30.93 7.08
C ASP A 247 18.33 -29.69 7.29
N GLY A 248 17.77 -28.57 7.70
CA GLY A 248 18.49 -27.32 7.87
C GLY A 248 18.94 -26.67 6.57
N VAL A 249 18.13 -26.81 5.53
CA VAL A 249 18.42 -26.36 4.17
C VAL A 249 17.57 -25.14 3.81
N ALA A 250 18.22 -24.06 3.42
CA ALA A 250 17.57 -22.85 2.93
C ALA A 250 17.11 -23.05 1.47
N ASN A 251 15.86 -22.67 1.19
CA ASN A 251 15.39 -22.49 -0.16
C ASN A 251 16.04 -21.23 -0.78
N THR A 252 15.93 -20.12 -0.05
CA THR A 252 16.63 -18.86 -0.35
C THR A 252 17.09 -18.19 0.92
N ALA A 253 18.19 -17.42 0.79
CA ALA A 253 18.58 -16.41 1.76
C ALA A 253 18.77 -15.09 1.01
N SER A 254 18.11 -14.01 1.43
CA SER A 254 18.23 -12.69 0.81
C SER A 254 18.79 -11.70 1.83
N GLU A 255 19.72 -10.87 1.41
CA GLU A 255 20.33 -9.85 2.26
C GLU A 255 20.78 -8.66 1.42
N THR A 256 20.51 -7.45 1.91
CA THR A 256 20.87 -6.19 1.27
C THR A 256 22.01 -5.52 2.03
N PHE A 257 22.95 -4.97 1.31
CA PHE A 257 24.16 -4.35 1.86
C PHE A 257 24.27 -2.91 1.34
N PRO A 258 23.67 -1.94 2.04
CA PRO A 258 23.82 -0.53 1.71
C PRO A 258 25.23 -0.05 2.06
N SER A 259 25.82 0.76 1.19
CA SER A 259 27.09 1.43 1.48
C SER A 259 26.91 2.56 2.49
N ASN A 260 25.73 3.14 2.53
CA ASN A 260 25.30 4.14 3.50
C ASN A 260 23.84 3.86 3.86
N PRO A 261 23.51 3.70 5.15
CA PRO A 261 22.13 3.49 5.56
C PRO A 261 21.21 4.70 5.36
N ASN A 262 21.76 5.86 4.96
CA ASN A 262 21.01 7.07 4.69
C ASN A 262 21.06 7.39 3.21
N GLU A 263 19.89 7.52 2.60
CA GLU A 263 19.71 7.87 1.20
C GLU A 263 19.00 9.22 1.04
N PRO A 264 19.75 10.34 1.11
CA PRO A 264 19.15 11.65 1.01
C PRO A 264 18.82 12.04 -0.42
N PHE A 265 17.60 12.60 -0.62
CA PHE A 265 17.18 13.23 -1.86
C PHE A 265 16.58 14.61 -1.61
N ASN A 266 17.00 15.56 -2.42
CA ASN A 266 16.45 16.92 -2.42
C ASN A 266 15.75 17.20 -3.75
N PHE A 267 14.58 17.82 -3.72
CA PHE A 267 13.88 18.23 -4.92
C PHE A 267 13.00 19.45 -4.70
N LEU A 268 12.81 20.20 -5.75
CA LEU A 268 12.03 21.44 -5.81
C LEU A 268 10.81 21.23 -6.71
N ASN A 269 9.67 21.70 -6.24
CA ASN A 269 8.49 21.88 -7.05
C ASN A 269 8.09 23.35 -7.02
N LEU A 270 7.96 23.98 -8.18
CA LEU A 270 7.56 25.37 -8.34
C LEU A 270 6.35 25.44 -9.27
N ASP A 271 5.29 26.04 -8.78
CA ASP A 271 4.11 26.33 -9.54
C ASP A 271 3.92 27.84 -9.69
N VAL A 272 3.51 28.26 -10.88
CA VAL A 272 3.02 29.61 -11.12
C VAL A 272 1.66 29.53 -11.82
N TYR A 273 0.74 30.43 -11.48
CA TYR A 273 -0.58 30.40 -12.10
C TYR A 273 -1.20 31.79 -12.26
N ALA A 274 -2.10 31.89 -13.24
CA ALA A 274 -3.01 32.99 -13.44
C ALA A 274 -4.41 32.48 -13.75
N GLN A 275 -5.41 33.10 -13.16
CA GLN A 275 -6.82 32.72 -13.32
C GLN A 275 -7.69 33.95 -13.34
N ASP A 276 -8.75 33.93 -14.17
CA ASP A 276 -9.82 34.90 -14.14
C ASP A 276 -11.17 34.20 -13.88
N SER A 277 -11.96 34.78 -13.00
CA SER A 277 -13.38 34.44 -12.81
C SER A 277 -14.24 35.60 -13.29
N TRP A 278 -14.67 35.51 -14.53
CA TRP A 278 -15.44 36.52 -15.21
C TRP A 278 -16.95 36.33 -15.01
N LYS A 279 -17.60 37.29 -14.36
CA LYS A 279 -19.05 37.37 -14.24
C LYS A 279 -19.63 37.91 -15.55
N VAL A 280 -19.79 37.05 -16.57
CA VAL A 280 -20.30 37.40 -17.89
C VAL A 280 -21.66 38.05 -17.81
N THR A 281 -22.53 37.52 -16.93
CA THR A 281 -23.79 38.11 -16.52
C THR A 281 -24.05 37.89 -15.03
N ARG A 282 -25.11 38.44 -14.47
CA ARG A 282 -25.53 38.14 -13.08
C ARG A 282 -25.82 36.65 -12.81
N LYS A 283 -26.06 35.88 -13.87
CA LYS A 283 -26.41 34.44 -13.78
C LYS A 283 -25.36 33.53 -14.37
N LEU A 284 -24.34 34.05 -15.03
CA LEU A 284 -23.32 33.29 -15.72
C LEU A 284 -21.92 33.73 -15.26
N THR A 285 -21.15 32.82 -14.68
CA THR A 285 -19.74 33.01 -14.38
C THR A 285 -18.92 32.04 -15.21
N TRP A 286 -17.89 32.52 -15.85
CA TRP A 286 -16.89 31.73 -16.54
C TRP A 286 -15.53 31.91 -15.87
N THR A 287 -14.95 30.82 -15.40
CA THR A 287 -13.61 30.78 -14.81
C THR A 287 -12.67 30.09 -15.78
N PHE A 288 -11.53 30.69 -16.03
CA PHE A 288 -10.46 30.09 -16.83
C PHE A 288 -9.10 30.47 -16.26
N GLY A 289 -8.11 29.62 -16.45
CA GLY A 289 -6.79 29.85 -15.93
C GLY A 289 -5.75 28.89 -16.49
N LEU A 290 -4.51 29.23 -16.25
CA LEU A 290 -3.35 28.43 -16.62
C LEU A 290 -2.44 28.33 -15.41
N ARG A 291 -1.94 27.13 -15.16
CA ARG A 291 -0.87 26.85 -14.21
C ARG A 291 0.28 26.21 -14.97
N ASP A 292 1.48 26.57 -14.61
CA ASP A 292 2.70 25.92 -15.04
C ASP A 292 3.41 25.33 -13.82
N THR A 293 3.86 24.11 -13.93
CA THR A 293 4.54 23.39 -12.85
C THR A 293 5.92 22.96 -13.31
N PHE A 294 6.92 23.35 -12.55
CA PHE A 294 8.30 22.92 -12.70
C PHE A 294 8.65 21.94 -11.58
N ASN A 295 9.13 20.74 -11.95
CA ASN A 295 9.66 19.75 -11.02
C ASN A 295 11.16 19.59 -11.28
N SER A 296 12.00 19.84 -10.28
CA SER A 296 13.42 19.55 -10.39
C SER A 296 13.68 18.04 -10.40
N ASN A 297 14.80 17.64 -10.96
CA ASN A 297 15.29 16.27 -10.82
C ASN A 297 15.66 16.03 -9.34
N PRO A 298 15.23 14.93 -8.73
CA PRO A 298 15.70 14.54 -7.41
C PRO A 298 17.23 14.44 -7.40
N LEU A 299 17.85 15.10 -6.44
CA LEU A 299 19.30 15.20 -6.30
C LEU A 299 19.76 14.51 -5.03
N ASN A 300 20.61 13.49 -5.17
CA ASN A 300 21.37 12.95 -4.05
C ASN A 300 22.61 13.85 -3.82
N PRO A 301 22.74 14.50 -2.65
CA PRO A 301 23.81 15.44 -2.40
C PRO A 301 25.20 14.79 -2.22
N HIS A 302 25.28 13.47 -2.20
CA HIS A 302 26.53 12.72 -2.04
C HIS A 302 26.99 12.04 -3.35
N ASP A 303 26.30 12.30 -4.48
CA ASP A 303 26.55 11.68 -5.77
C ASP A 303 26.51 10.12 -5.71
N GLN A 304 25.60 9.60 -4.87
CA GLN A 304 25.44 8.15 -4.67
C GLN A 304 24.28 7.58 -5.50
N VAL A 305 24.12 8.06 -6.71
CA VAL A 305 23.16 7.48 -7.67
C VAL A 305 23.92 6.66 -8.71
N ALA A 306 23.38 5.47 -8.99
CA ALA A 306 23.84 4.61 -10.06
C ALA A 306 22.69 4.30 -11.01
N ARG A 307 22.97 4.28 -12.33
CA ARG A 307 22.00 3.98 -13.38
C ARG A 307 22.62 3.13 -14.47
N LEU A 308 21.81 2.40 -15.23
CA LEU A 308 22.22 1.87 -16.50
C LEU A 308 22.61 3.00 -17.47
N ARG A 309 23.55 2.74 -18.37
CA ARG A 309 23.99 3.71 -19.40
C ARG A 309 22.94 3.96 -20.49
N GLY A 310 21.81 3.28 -20.43
CA GLY A 310 20.67 3.39 -21.33
C GLY A 310 19.50 2.55 -20.79
N SER A 311 18.51 2.28 -21.63
CA SER A 311 17.48 1.28 -21.29
C SER A 311 18.11 -0.10 -21.18
N PHE A 312 17.51 -1.00 -20.41
CA PHE A 312 18.04 -2.36 -20.28
C PHE A 312 18.21 -3.06 -21.65
N SER A 313 17.27 -2.84 -22.57
CA SER A 313 17.34 -3.40 -23.92
C SER A 313 18.42 -2.77 -24.83
N SER A 314 18.97 -1.60 -24.45
CA SER A 314 19.98 -0.89 -25.26
C SER A 314 21.41 -1.09 -24.79
N ILE A 315 21.64 -1.59 -23.58
CA ILE A 315 22.98 -1.95 -23.13
C ILE A 315 23.47 -3.23 -23.74
N SER A 316 24.77 -3.41 -23.81
CA SER A 316 25.37 -4.70 -24.28
C SER A 316 25.10 -5.79 -23.22
N HIS A 317 24.59 -6.93 -23.67
CA HIS A 317 24.37 -8.12 -22.85
C HIS A 317 25.54 -9.14 -22.98
N ASP A 318 26.68 -8.70 -23.47
CA ASP A 318 27.88 -9.55 -23.55
C ASP A 318 28.40 -9.81 -22.11
N VAL A 319 28.32 -11.06 -21.70
CA VAL A 319 28.75 -11.52 -20.37
C VAL A 319 30.25 -11.32 -20.10
N ASN A 320 31.05 -11.15 -21.17
CA ASN A 320 32.48 -10.88 -21.05
C ASN A 320 32.83 -9.39 -20.89
N GLN A 321 31.80 -8.52 -20.85
CA GLN A 321 31.99 -7.13 -20.50
C GLN A 321 31.79 -6.92 -18.99
N PRO A 322 32.64 -6.11 -18.36
CA PRO A 322 32.51 -5.81 -16.93
C PRO A 322 31.22 -5.00 -16.65
N LEU A 323 30.69 -5.13 -15.44
CA LEU A 323 29.45 -4.43 -15.04
C LEU A 323 29.55 -2.90 -15.14
N ASN A 324 30.71 -2.32 -14.88
CA ASN A 324 30.95 -0.88 -15.02
C ASN A 324 30.87 -0.36 -16.48
N ALA A 325 30.87 -1.25 -17.47
CA ALA A 325 30.54 -0.87 -18.83
C ALA A 325 29.03 -0.62 -19.04
N ALA A 326 28.18 -1.29 -18.27
CA ALA A 326 26.73 -1.16 -18.33
C ALA A 326 26.17 -0.12 -17.36
N ILE A 327 26.86 0.14 -16.25
CA ILE A 327 26.37 0.99 -15.15
C ILE A 327 27.20 2.27 -15.07
N GLN A 328 26.52 3.40 -14.87
CA GLN A 328 27.12 4.69 -14.49
C GLN A 328 26.97 4.90 -13.00
N THR A 329 28.01 5.36 -12.37
CA THR A 329 28.06 5.68 -10.93
C THR A 329 28.45 7.12 -10.67
N HIS A 330 28.43 7.56 -9.43
CA HIS A 330 28.78 8.91 -9.01
C HIS A 330 27.91 9.97 -9.68
N LEU A 331 26.62 9.70 -9.75
CA LEU A 331 25.62 10.62 -10.28
C LEU A 331 24.91 11.31 -9.10
N GLY A 332 24.69 12.62 -9.23
CA GLY A 332 23.86 13.36 -8.28
C GLY A 332 22.37 13.24 -8.62
N ASN A 333 22.02 13.40 -9.89
CA ASN A 333 20.65 13.39 -10.34
C ASN A 333 20.12 11.98 -10.55
N LEU A 334 18.88 11.73 -10.07
CA LEU A 334 18.21 10.44 -10.19
C LEU A 334 17.90 10.08 -11.65
N PHE A 335 17.43 11.04 -12.44
CA PHE A 335 17.13 10.86 -13.87
C PHE A 335 18.11 11.61 -14.76
N SER A 336 18.27 11.21 -16.01
CA SER A 336 19.10 11.95 -16.98
C SER A 336 18.44 13.28 -17.37
N SER A 337 17.13 13.35 -17.40
CA SER A 337 16.34 14.55 -17.64
C SER A 337 14.95 14.43 -17.03
N THR A 338 14.36 15.56 -16.67
CA THR A 338 12.95 15.67 -16.28
C THR A 338 12.26 16.70 -17.16
N PRO A 339 10.95 16.62 -17.40
CA PRO A 339 10.21 17.69 -18.05
C PRO A 339 10.32 18.98 -17.24
N LEU A 340 10.66 20.07 -17.92
CA LEU A 340 10.88 21.36 -17.25
C LEU A 340 9.56 22.09 -16.94
N ALA A 341 8.56 21.93 -17.79
CA ALA A 341 7.30 22.67 -17.68
C ALA A 341 6.10 21.77 -18.01
N ILE A 342 5.01 21.95 -17.26
CA ILE A 342 3.75 21.22 -17.46
C ILE A 342 2.61 22.23 -17.43
N PHE A 343 2.13 22.58 -18.60
CA PHE A 343 1.01 23.50 -18.74
C PHE A 343 -0.30 22.83 -18.37
N GLN A 344 -1.04 23.45 -17.45
CA GLN A 344 -2.25 22.93 -16.86
C GLN A 344 -3.42 23.92 -17.04
N PRO A 345 -4.02 23.99 -18.22
CA PRO A 345 -5.18 24.83 -18.46
C PRO A 345 -6.41 24.32 -17.70
N ARG A 346 -7.24 25.24 -17.24
CA ARG A 346 -8.49 24.98 -16.53
C ARG A 346 -9.57 25.92 -17.01
N THR A 347 -10.80 25.40 -17.13
CA THR A 347 -11.97 26.20 -17.43
C THR A 347 -13.19 25.62 -16.72
N ALA A 348 -14.07 26.51 -16.27
CA ALA A 348 -15.31 26.11 -15.61
C ALA A 348 -16.41 27.16 -15.88
N ILE A 349 -17.63 26.71 -16.00
CA ILE A 349 -18.82 27.54 -16.17
C ILE A 349 -19.81 27.21 -15.05
N ALA A 350 -20.36 28.25 -14.43
CA ALA A 350 -21.50 28.16 -13.53
C ALA A 350 -22.63 29.03 -14.09
N TRP A 351 -23.75 28.39 -14.41
CA TRP A 351 -24.90 29.06 -15.03
C TRP A 351 -26.19 28.82 -14.27
N GLN A 352 -26.71 29.87 -13.66
CA GLN A 352 -28.04 29.86 -13.07
C GLN A 352 -29.09 30.14 -14.17
N PHE A 353 -29.53 29.10 -14.88
CA PHE A 353 -30.50 29.25 -15.99
C PHE A 353 -31.92 29.49 -15.48
N GLU A 354 -32.24 29.05 -14.27
CA GLU A 354 -33.48 29.35 -13.55
C GLU A 354 -33.19 29.78 -12.10
N PRO A 355 -34.17 30.43 -11.41
CA PRO A 355 -33.96 30.90 -10.04
C PRO A 355 -33.53 29.79 -9.04
N LYS A 356 -33.94 28.55 -9.31
CA LYS A 356 -33.70 27.41 -8.44
C LYS A 356 -32.76 26.37 -9.05
N SER A 357 -32.24 26.60 -10.24
CA SER A 357 -31.45 25.63 -10.99
C SER A 357 -30.11 26.19 -11.41
N VAL A 358 -29.03 25.47 -11.15
CA VAL A 358 -27.67 25.83 -11.53
C VAL A 358 -27.05 24.68 -12.30
N LEU A 359 -26.51 24.98 -13.48
CA LEU A 359 -25.64 24.10 -14.25
C LEU A 359 -24.19 24.45 -13.97
N ARG A 360 -23.35 23.46 -13.70
CA ARG A 360 -21.91 23.61 -13.53
C ARG A 360 -21.19 22.65 -14.46
N THR A 361 -20.18 23.12 -15.14
CA THR A 361 -19.31 22.27 -15.95
C THR A 361 -17.88 22.76 -15.81
N GLY A 362 -16.93 21.85 -15.90
CA GLY A 362 -15.51 22.18 -15.83
C GLY A 362 -14.66 21.16 -16.55
N PHE A 363 -13.51 21.61 -16.98
CA PHE A 363 -12.42 20.81 -17.51
C PHE A 363 -11.09 21.38 -16.99
N GLY A 364 -10.14 20.49 -16.66
CA GLY A 364 -8.81 20.89 -16.26
C GLY A 364 -7.78 19.81 -16.49
N ILE A 365 -6.53 20.24 -16.67
CA ILE A 365 -5.37 19.38 -16.67
C ILE A 365 -4.63 19.62 -15.35
N PHE A 366 -4.18 18.54 -14.72
CA PHE A 366 -3.47 18.55 -13.44
C PHE A 366 -2.26 17.65 -13.57
N SER A 367 -1.13 18.05 -13.03
CA SER A 367 0.04 17.19 -12.90
C SER A 367 0.18 16.70 -11.47
N ASP A 368 0.85 15.56 -11.33
CA ASP A 368 1.23 15.03 -10.03
C ASP A 368 2.71 15.28 -9.75
N ILE A 369 3.07 15.26 -8.48
CA ILE A 369 4.46 15.34 -8.02
C ILE A 369 4.99 13.90 -7.95
N LEU A 370 6.25 13.70 -8.32
CA LEU A 370 6.90 12.41 -8.13
C LEU A 370 6.89 12.05 -6.63
N PRO A 371 6.31 10.91 -6.24
CA PRO A 371 6.36 10.46 -4.86
C PRO A 371 7.81 10.22 -4.40
N GLY A 372 8.13 10.60 -3.16
CA GLY A 372 9.46 10.38 -2.59
C GLY A 372 9.87 8.89 -2.58
N SER A 373 8.92 7.99 -2.34
CA SER A 373 9.12 6.55 -2.42
C SER A 373 9.64 6.03 -3.77
N VAL A 374 9.40 6.75 -4.85
CA VAL A 374 9.99 6.42 -6.16
C VAL A 374 11.49 6.75 -6.18
N ALA A 375 11.89 7.84 -5.52
CA ALA A 375 13.31 8.18 -5.40
C ALA A 375 14.06 7.11 -4.60
N ASP A 376 13.46 6.61 -3.51
CA ASP A 376 14.02 5.54 -2.69
C ASP A 376 14.24 4.27 -3.52
N LEU A 377 13.21 3.82 -4.23
CA LEU A 377 13.27 2.59 -5.05
C LEU A 377 14.30 2.66 -6.19
N ILE A 378 14.53 3.84 -6.76
CA ILE A 378 15.46 4.01 -7.89
C ILE A 378 16.86 4.34 -7.38
N GLY A 379 16.97 4.97 -6.21
CA GLY A 379 18.25 5.37 -5.60
C GLY A 379 19.07 4.17 -5.15
N ALA A 380 18.41 3.13 -4.67
CA ALA A 380 19.00 1.92 -4.10
C ALA A 380 19.61 1.00 -5.17
N ASN A 381 20.67 1.43 -5.84
CA ASN A 381 21.33 0.69 -6.91
C ASN A 381 22.79 0.35 -6.60
N PRO A 382 23.29 -0.80 -7.11
CA PRO A 382 24.71 -1.15 -7.02
C PRO A 382 25.60 -0.08 -7.69
N PRO A 383 26.75 0.28 -7.12
CA PRO A 383 27.43 -0.34 -5.97
C PRO A 383 27.00 0.23 -4.62
N TYR A 384 26.08 1.19 -4.56
CA TYR A 384 25.73 1.86 -3.31
C TYR A 384 24.78 1.03 -2.45
N ASP A 385 23.92 0.28 -3.09
CA ASP A 385 23.06 -0.71 -2.45
C ASP A 385 23.08 -2.02 -3.24
N LYS A 386 23.27 -3.15 -2.54
CA LYS A 386 23.50 -4.46 -3.17
C LYS A 386 22.68 -5.53 -2.47
N THR A 387 21.78 -6.15 -3.20
CA THR A 387 21.02 -7.31 -2.72
C THR A 387 21.56 -8.59 -3.33
N PHE A 388 21.90 -9.55 -2.49
CA PHE A 388 22.33 -10.89 -2.89
C PHE A 388 21.38 -11.96 -2.39
N GLN A 389 21.32 -13.05 -3.15
CA GLN A 389 20.58 -14.24 -2.77
C GLN A 389 21.48 -15.46 -2.71
N GLY A 390 21.34 -16.24 -1.64
CA GLY A 390 21.92 -17.57 -1.44
C GLY A 390 20.85 -18.64 -1.32
N GLY A 391 21.24 -19.89 -1.12
CA GLY A 391 20.33 -21.03 -0.97
C GLY A 391 20.29 -21.95 -2.18
N LEU A 392 19.36 -22.90 -2.20
CA LEU A 392 19.20 -23.87 -3.30
C LEU A 392 18.87 -23.19 -4.61
N LEU A 393 18.08 -22.12 -4.55
CA LEU A 393 17.63 -21.33 -5.69
C LEU A 393 18.36 -19.98 -5.77
N GLY A 394 19.43 -19.82 -5.02
CA GLY A 394 20.21 -18.59 -4.93
C GLY A 394 21.21 -18.40 -6.07
N THR A 395 21.71 -17.16 -6.20
CA THR A 395 22.71 -16.77 -7.20
C THR A 395 24.15 -16.83 -6.67
N VAL A 396 24.35 -16.93 -5.32
CA VAL A 396 25.69 -16.92 -4.67
C VAL A 396 25.92 -18.21 -3.94
N GLY A 397 25.73 -19.25 -4.05
CA GLY A 397 26.07 -20.50 -3.34
C GLY A 397 25.56 -20.54 -1.90
N GLY A 398 25.95 -21.64 -1.22
CA GLY A 398 25.51 -21.87 0.15
C GLY A 398 24.08 -22.40 0.23
N THR A 399 23.83 -23.37 1.12
CA THR A 399 22.48 -23.94 1.28
C THR A 399 22.10 -24.15 2.74
N ALA A 400 23.03 -24.08 3.70
CA ALA A 400 22.68 -24.22 5.10
C ALA A 400 21.87 -23.00 5.60
N ILE A 401 20.82 -23.29 6.35
CA ILE A 401 19.87 -22.28 6.87
C ILE A 401 20.52 -21.37 7.94
N ALA A 402 21.48 -21.88 8.66
CA ALA A 402 22.09 -21.17 9.78
C ALA A 402 23.33 -20.37 9.33
N PRO A 403 23.48 -19.11 9.75
CA PRO A 403 24.73 -18.36 9.58
C PRO A 403 25.87 -18.95 10.43
N GLY A 404 27.10 -18.76 9.98
CA GLY A 404 28.31 -19.19 10.71
C GLY A 404 28.62 -20.70 10.67
N VAL A 405 27.91 -21.47 9.83
CA VAL A 405 28.17 -22.90 9.65
C VAL A 405 28.70 -23.16 8.25
N PRO A 406 29.40 -24.27 8.00
CA PRO A 406 29.87 -24.63 6.69
C PRO A 406 28.71 -24.64 5.66
N ASN A 407 28.94 -24.05 4.49
CA ASN A 407 27.97 -23.94 3.41
C ASN A 407 26.70 -23.11 3.76
N SER A 408 26.82 -22.13 4.64
CA SER A 408 25.74 -21.20 4.99
C SER A 408 25.33 -20.34 3.80
N ALA A 409 24.01 -20.25 3.54
CA ALA A 409 23.47 -19.39 2.51
C ALA A 409 23.62 -17.90 2.86
N VAL A 410 23.55 -17.55 4.13
CA VAL A 410 23.76 -16.17 4.63
C VAL A 410 25.24 -15.79 4.52
N ASP A 411 26.17 -16.68 4.92
CA ASP A 411 27.61 -16.36 4.80
C ASP A 411 28.03 -16.21 3.34
N ALA A 412 27.32 -16.86 2.41
CA ALA A 412 27.57 -16.70 0.99
C ALA A 412 27.16 -15.31 0.49
N THR A 413 26.05 -14.72 0.98
CA THR A 413 25.67 -13.34 0.63
C THR A 413 26.68 -12.34 1.21
N ILE A 414 27.14 -12.54 2.44
CA ILE A 414 28.18 -11.72 3.06
C ILE A 414 29.50 -11.79 2.27
N ALA A 415 29.93 -12.99 1.86
CA ALA A 415 31.13 -13.18 1.05
C ALA A 415 30.98 -12.51 -0.33
N ALA A 416 29.80 -12.58 -0.93
CA ALA A 416 29.50 -11.90 -2.19
C ALA A 416 29.64 -10.37 -2.03
N ASN A 417 29.11 -9.80 -0.96
CA ASN A 417 29.27 -8.36 -0.69
C ASN A 417 30.74 -7.96 -0.50
N GLN A 418 31.55 -8.77 0.10
CA GLN A 418 33.00 -8.48 0.31
C GLN A 418 33.75 -8.24 -0.99
N ILE A 419 33.30 -8.81 -2.12
CA ILE A 419 33.91 -8.60 -3.44
C ILE A 419 33.69 -7.16 -3.94
N PHE A 420 32.65 -6.49 -3.48
CA PHE A 420 32.28 -5.11 -3.82
C PHE A 420 32.81 -4.04 -2.85
N THR A 421 33.83 -4.35 -2.06
CA THR A 421 34.29 -3.52 -0.92
C THR A 421 34.64 -2.07 -1.24
N SER A 422 34.89 -1.74 -2.53
CA SER A 422 35.24 -0.37 -2.95
C SER A 422 34.46 0.13 -4.15
N GLY A 423 33.25 -0.34 -4.32
CA GLY A 423 32.41 -0.05 -5.51
C GLY A 423 32.53 -1.14 -6.57
N PHE A 424 32.32 -0.78 -7.83
CA PHE A 424 32.59 -1.74 -8.90
C PHE A 424 34.09 -1.82 -9.17
N PRO A 425 34.72 -3.00 -8.98
CA PRO A 425 36.10 -3.21 -9.36
C PRO A 425 36.27 -2.99 -10.87
N GLN A 426 37.24 -2.20 -11.27
CA GLN A 426 37.45 -1.87 -12.68
C GLN A 426 37.85 -3.11 -13.45
N GLY A 427 37.14 -3.40 -14.54
CA GLY A 427 37.47 -4.51 -15.44
C GLY A 427 37.20 -5.92 -14.91
N GLN A 428 36.61 -6.05 -13.72
CA GLN A 428 36.26 -7.36 -13.17
C GLN A 428 35.02 -7.93 -13.86
N LEU A 429 35.10 -9.20 -14.22
CA LEU A 429 34.04 -9.90 -14.93
C LEU A 429 32.98 -10.47 -13.95
N SER A 430 31.75 -10.59 -14.41
CA SER A 430 30.74 -11.35 -13.68
C SER A 430 31.05 -12.84 -13.67
N CYS A 431 30.63 -13.55 -12.65
CA CYS A 431 30.73 -15.00 -12.54
C CYS A 431 29.95 -15.74 -13.65
N ALA A 432 29.07 -15.06 -14.34
CA ALA A 432 28.43 -15.58 -15.55
C ALA A 432 29.35 -15.69 -16.76
N SER A 433 30.51 -14.99 -16.75
CA SER A 433 31.46 -15.06 -17.83
C SER A 433 32.31 -16.32 -17.74
N PRO A 434 32.44 -17.12 -18.84
CA PRO A 434 33.36 -18.24 -18.88
C PRO A 434 34.84 -17.85 -18.71
N GLN A 435 35.17 -16.57 -18.90
CA GLN A 435 36.53 -16.03 -18.77
C GLN A 435 36.82 -15.48 -17.35
N ALA A 436 35.81 -15.47 -16.47
CA ALA A 436 35.94 -14.94 -15.13
C ALA A 436 36.77 -15.88 -14.23
N ASN A 437 37.54 -15.28 -13.33
CA ASN A 437 38.17 -16.04 -12.26
C ASN A 437 37.13 -16.37 -11.19
N PRO A 438 36.81 -17.65 -10.92
CA PRO A 438 35.76 -18.02 -9.96
C PRO A 438 35.98 -17.51 -8.54
N ALA A 439 37.23 -17.23 -8.17
CA ALA A 439 37.57 -16.76 -6.82
C ALA A 439 37.32 -15.26 -6.61
N THR A 440 37.18 -14.49 -7.69
CA THR A 440 37.10 -13.02 -7.60
C THR A 440 36.05 -12.41 -8.52
N CYS A 441 35.30 -13.23 -9.23
CA CYS A 441 34.23 -12.73 -10.09
C CYS A 441 33.09 -12.06 -9.33
N LEU A 442 32.41 -11.14 -10.00
CA LEU A 442 31.24 -10.44 -9.44
C LEU A 442 30.00 -11.33 -9.54
N PRO A 443 29.32 -11.65 -8.43
CA PRO A 443 28.03 -12.31 -8.49
C PRO A 443 26.98 -11.40 -9.16
N PRO A 444 25.88 -11.95 -9.70
CA PRO A 444 24.80 -11.16 -10.23
C PRO A 444 24.21 -10.21 -9.19
N VAL A 445 23.92 -8.98 -9.57
CA VAL A 445 23.34 -7.95 -8.71
C VAL A 445 21.96 -7.55 -9.19
N ALA A 446 21.03 -7.33 -8.26
CA ALA A 446 19.74 -6.73 -8.58
C ALA A 446 19.93 -5.24 -8.91
N MET A 447 19.01 -4.69 -9.70
CA MET A 447 19.06 -3.28 -10.07
C MET A 447 17.67 -2.74 -10.40
N THR A 448 17.43 -1.47 -10.08
CA THR A 448 16.31 -0.71 -10.60
C THR A 448 16.77 0.15 -11.78
N ALA A 449 16.12 -0.03 -12.92
CA ALA A 449 16.44 0.67 -14.16
C ALA A 449 15.37 1.70 -14.50
N VAL A 450 15.78 2.76 -15.18
CA VAL A 450 14.86 3.76 -15.77
C VAL A 450 15.14 3.78 -17.28
N PRO A 451 14.12 3.62 -18.15
CA PRO A 451 14.33 3.65 -19.59
C PRO A 451 14.96 4.97 -20.00
N ASP A 452 16.11 4.91 -20.69
CA ASP A 452 16.88 6.08 -21.15
C ASP A 452 17.12 7.17 -20.08
N GLY A 453 16.92 6.84 -18.80
CA GLY A 453 17.03 7.78 -17.69
C GLY A 453 16.02 8.93 -17.73
N LYS A 454 14.93 8.81 -18.49
CA LYS A 454 13.92 9.86 -18.67
C LYS A 454 12.64 9.51 -17.90
N LEU A 455 12.05 10.53 -17.35
CA LEU A 455 10.74 10.47 -16.71
C LEU A 455 9.76 11.35 -17.48
N HIS A 456 8.61 10.80 -17.84
CA HIS A 456 7.47 11.59 -18.31
C HIS A 456 6.56 11.93 -17.15
N THR A 457 6.22 13.21 -17.01
CA THR A 457 5.37 13.62 -15.90
C THR A 457 3.97 13.04 -16.05
N PRO A 458 3.46 12.40 -15.00
CA PRO A 458 2.06 11.99 -14.93
C PRO A 458 1.14 13.22 -14.94
N TYR A 459 0.05 13.13 -15.69
CA TYR A 459 -0.97 14.16 -15.64
C TYR A 459 -2.38 13.58 -15.74
N PHE A 460 -3.33 14.34 -15.22
CA PHE A 460 -4.74 13.99 -15.17
C PHE A 460 -5.53 15.01 -15.96
N MET A 461 -6.43 14.54 -16.81
CA MET A 461 -7.50 15.33 -17.41
C MET A 461 -8.76 15.05 -16.64
N GLU A 462 -9.37 16.08 -16.11
CA GLU A 462 -10.61 15.97 -15.34
C GLU A 462 -11.70 16.81 -15.96
N TRP A 463 -12.91 16.27 -16.01
CA TRP A 463 -14.09 16.99 -16.50
C TRP A 463 -15.30 16.65 -15.64
N SER A 464 -16.21 17.61 -15.57
CA SER A 464 -17.47 17.44 -14.85
C SER A 464 -18.61 18.18 -15.52
N LEU A 465 -19.81 17.62 -15.36
CA LEU A 465 -21.06 18.26 -15.71
C LEU A 465 -22.08 17.97 -14.63
N GLY A 466 -22.57 18.98 -13.95
CA GLY A 466 -23.49 18.85 -12.84
C GLY A 466 -24.66 19.82 -12.90
N MET A 467 -25.79 19.36 -12.45
CA MET A 467 -27.01 20.16 -12.27
C MET A 467 -27.45 20.06 -10.82
N GLU A 468 -27.71 21.20 -10.22
CA GLU A 468 -28.34 21.32 -8.92
C GLU A 468 -29.69 22.00 -9.02
N HIS A 469 -30.72 21.43 -8.38
CA HIS A 469 -32.04 21.97 -8.31
C HIS A 469 -32.53 22.08 -6.86
N GLN A 470 -32.99 23.27 -6.49
CA GLN A 470 -33.52 23.53 -5.16
C GLN A 470 -35.02 23.17 -5.12
N LEU A 471 -35.38 22.22 -4.26
CA LEU A 471 -36.74 21.80 -3.96
C LEU A 471 -37.30 22.59 -2.76
N GLY A 472 -38.18 23.52 -3.03
CA GLY A 472 -38.70 24.41 -1.98
C GLY A 472 -37.58 25.26 -1.37
N THR A 473 -37.63 25.48 -0.05
CA THR A 473 -36.67 26.31 0.69
C THR A 473 -35.62 25.48 1.47
N THR A 474 -35.85 24.20 1.64
CA THR A 474 -35.08 23.38 2.57
C THR A 474 -34.48 22.13 1.96
N ALA A 475 -34.72 21.82 0.69
CA ALA A 475 -34.15 20.64 0.06
C ALA A 475 -33.48 20.99 -1.28
N SER A 476 -32.49 20.21 -1.67
CA SER A 476 -31.87 20.26 -2.99
C SER A 476 -31.55 18.85 -3.50
N LEU A 477 -31.58 18.72 -4.80
CA LEU A 477 -31.09 17.56 -5.55
C LEU A 477 -29.94 17.98 -6.44
N GLN A 478 -28.89 17.18 -6.47
CA GLN A 478 -27.76 17.36 -7.36
C GLN A 478 -27.52 16.07 -8.13
N ALA A 479 -27.28 16.19 -9.42
CA ALA A 479 -26.77 15.13 -10.28
C ALA A 479 -25.52 15.65 -10.96
N GLN A 480 -24.42 14.91 -10.84
CA GLN A 480 -23.13 15.29 -11.40
C GLN A 480 -22.46 14.09 -12.07
N TYR A 481 -22.08 14.25 -13.31
CA TYR A 481 -21.17 13.35 -13.99
C TYR A 481 -19.74 13.87 -13.82
N VAL A 482 -18.83 12.99 -13.45
CA VAL A 482 -17.40 13.28 -13.34
C VAL A 482 -16.61 12.25 -14.14
N GLY A 483 -15.56 12.69 -14.79
CA GLY A 483 -14.64 11.82 -15.49
C GLY A 483 -13.20 12.27 -15.25
N THR A 484 -12.30 11.28 -15.17
CA THR A 484 -10.87 11.50 -15.05
C THR A 484 -10.13 10.55 -15.99
N ARG A 485 -9.12 11.04 -16.66
CA ARG A 485 -8.16 10.22 -17.41
C ARG A 485 -6.75 10.56 -16.96
N ALA A 486 -6.05 9.59 -16.40
CA ALA A 486 -4.65 9.70 -16.10
C ALA A 486 -3.80 9.17 -17.25
N VAL A 487 -2.70 9.85 -17.51
CA VAL A 487 -1.76 9.53 -18.59
C VAL A 487 -0.34 9.58 -18.03
N ASN A 488 0.53 8.74 -18.57
CA ASN A 488 1.92 8.61 -18.14
C ASN A 488 2.07 8.23 -16.66
N GLN A 489 1.13 7.43 -16.13
CA GLN A 489 1.26 6.93 -14.75
C GLN A 489 2.50 6.06 -14.62
N PRO A 490 3.22 6.17 -13.48
CA PRO A 490 4.39 5.36 -13.24
C PRO A 490 3.99 3.90 -12.98
N TYR A 491 4.85 2.98 -13.42
CA TYR A 491 4.74 1.56 -13.13
C TYR A 491 6.12 0.91 -13.17
N SER A 492 6.25 -0.26 -12.56
CA SER A 492 7.45 -1.08 -12.64
C SER A 492 7.19 -2.40 -13.35
N THR A 493 8.21 -2.94 -13.99
CA THR A 493 8.17 -4.24 -14.63
C THR A 493 9.54 -4.91 -14.54
N GLN A 494 9.57 -6.24 -14.40
CA GLN A 494 10.80 -7.01 -14.39
C GLN A 494 11.28 -7.26 -15.82
N VAL A 495 12.47 -6.80 -16.18
CA VAL A 495 12.97 -6.87 -17.56
C VAL A 495 14.09 -7.88 -17.78
N ASN A 496 14.74 -8.38 -16.72
CA ASN A 496 15.75 -9.41 -16.83
C ASN A 496 15.17 -10.78 -16.48
N GLY A 497 15.27 -11.74 -17.38
CA GLY A 497 14.76 -13.09 -17.15
C GLY A 497 13.43 -13.41 -17.86
N TYR A 498 12.86 -12.45 -18.57
CA TYR A 498 11.70 -12.65 -19.40
C TYR A 498 12.05 -12.82 -20.87
N GLN A 499 11.74 -13.97 -21.41
CA GLN A 499 11.63 -14.15 -22.84
C GLN A 499 10.20 -14.57 -23.17
N THR A 500 9.48 -13.71 -23.87
CA THR A 500 8.25 -14.11 -24.56
C THR A 500 8.66 -15.03 -25.73
N VAL A 501 8.30 -16.29 -25.64
CA VAL A 501 8.59 -17.25 -26.76
C VAL A 501 7.50 -17.19 -27.83
N CYS A 502 6.36 -16.59 -27.54
CA CYS A 502 5.30 -16.28 -28.51
C CYS A 502 4.41 -15.14 -27.93
N GLN A 503 3.53 -14.57 -28.80
CA GLN A 503 2.55 -13.60 -28.34
C GLN A 503 1.60 -14.25 -27.34
N GLY A 504 1.56 -13.75 -26.10
CA GLY A 504 0.74 -14.28 -25.01
C GLY A 504 1.26 -15.57 -24.38
N CYS A 505 2.48 -15.98 -24.65
CA CYS A 505 3.13 -17.10 -23.99
C CYS A 505 4.50 -16.72 -23.43
N PHE A 506 4.97 -17.51 -22.49
CA PHE A 506 6.27 -17.32 -21.87
C PHE A 506 7.05 -18.63 -21.82
N ALA A 507 8.35 -18.54 -21.69
CA ALA A 507 9.20 -19.71 -21.56
C ALA A 507 8.85 -20.46 -20.26
N PRO A 508 8.82 -21.80 -20.27
CA PRO A 508 8.56 -22.57 -19.06
C PRO A 508 9.68 -22.41 -18.04
N PHE A 509 9.32 -22.62 -16.78
CA PHE A 509 10.26 -22.65 -15.68
C PHE A 509 11.18 -23.90 -15.74
N PRO A 510 12.48 -23.83 -15.47
CA PRO A 510 13.27 -22.68 -15.09
C PRO A 510 13.66 -21.86 -16.33
N TYR A 511 12.90 -20.93 -16.64
CA TYR A 511 13.03 -20.09 -17.77
C TYR A 511 14.23 -19.36 -17.86
N LEU A 512 15.07 -19.84 -17.39
CA LEU A 512 15.35 -18.62 -17.11
C LEU A 512 16.80 -18.57 -17.22
N GLN A 513 17.10 -18.42 -18.41
CA GLN A 513 18.32 -17.73 -18.73
C GLN A 513 17.97 -16.25 -18.69
N PRO A 514 18.48 -15.49 -17.72
CA PRO A 514 18.33 -14.05 -17.74
C PRO A 514 18.86 -13.52 -19.07
N THR A 515 18.22 -12.49 -19.61
CA THR A 515 18.69 -11.79 -20.80
C THR A 515 20.14 -11.33 -20.60
N ASP A 516 20.45 -10.89 -19.39
CA ASP A 516 21.80 -10.53 -18.97
C ASP A 516 22.14 -11.22 -17.65
N PRO A 517 22.89 -12.32 -17.68
CA PRO A 517 23.21 -13.07 -16.45
C PRO A 517 24.22 -12.36 -15.52
N ARG A 518 24.76 -11.20 -15.91
CA ARG A 518 25.54 -10.35 -15.02
C ARG A 518 24.68 -9.68 -13.95
N PHE A 519 23.38 -9.59 -14.23
CA PHE A 519 22.38 -9.05 -13.31
C PHE A 519 21.51 -10.15 -12.73
N GLY A 520 21.03 -9.92 -11.52
CA GLY A 520 19.89 -10.61 -10.95
C GLY A 520 18.58 -10.01 -11.47
N ALA A 521 17.65 -9.72 -10.56
CA ALA A 521 16.44 -8.98 -10.91
C ALA A 521 16.77 -7.57 -11.43
N VAL A 522 16.16 -7.18 -12.54
CA VAL A 522 16.22 -5.80 -13.04
C VAL A 522 14.81 -5.26 -13.12
N THR A 523 14.41 -4.51 -12.11
CA THR A 523 13.11 -3.85 -12.06
C THR A 523 13.18 -2.54 -12.82
N GLN A 524 12.49 -2.44 -13.94
CA GLN A 524 12.46 -1.23 -14.74
C GLN A 524 11.28 -0.35 -14.30
N PHE A 525 11.60 0.85 -13.83
CA PHE A 525 10.63 1.90 -13.59
C PHE A 525 10.32 2.62 -14.90
N SER A 526 9.06 2.70 -15.27
CA SER A 526 8.59 3.30 -16.50
C SER A 526 7.41 4.22 -16.26
N THR A 527 7.15 5.11 -17.22
CA THR A 527 5.92 5.92 -17.28
C THR A 527 5.18 5.57 -18.56
N GLY A 528 3.86 5.44 -18.50
CA GLY A 528 3.05 5.05 -19.65
C GLY A 528 1.79 4.29 -19.29
N ALA A 529 1.63 3.92 -18.03
CA ALA A 529 0.35 3.39 -17.55
C ALA A 529 -0.75 4.46 -17.63
N ASN A 530 -1.97 4.01 -17.79
CA ASN A 530 -3.13 4.87 -17.96
C ASN A 530 -4.25 4.44 -17.04
N SER A 531 -5.07 5.39 -16.59
CA SER A 531 -6.32 5.10 -15.92
C SER A 531 -7.47 5.94 -16.47
N HIS A 532 -8.66 5.43 -16.29
CA HIS A 532 -9.89 6.09 -16.69
C HIS A 532 -10.98 5.87 -15.64
N TYR A 533 -11.55 6.96 -15.16
CA TYR A 533 -12.67 6.95 -14.23
C TYR A 533 -13.86 7.68 -14.82
N SER A 534 -15.05 7.13 -14.62
CA SER A 534 -16.33 7.76 -14.95
C SER A 534 -17.32 7.49 -13.82
N GLY A 535 -18.00 8.51 -13.35
CA GLY A 535 -18.97 8.38 -12.27
C GLY A 535 -20.15 9.33 -12.39
N LEU A 536 -21.34 8.80 -12.12
CA LEU A 536 -22.56 9.58 -11.89
C LEU A 536 -22.77 9.66 -10.38
N GLN A 537 -22.79 10.87 -9.86
CA GLN A 537 -23.01 11.18 -8.45
C GLN A 537 -24.37 11.84 -8.29
N LEU A 538 -25.20 11.29 -7.41
CA LEU A 538 -26.51 11.84 -7.05
C LEU A 538 -26.49 12.19 -5.58
N THR A 539 -26.87 13.43 -5.26
CA THR A 539 -26.96 13.91 -3.88
C THR A 539 -28.36 14.47 -3.62
N ALA A 540 -29.00 13.98 -2.59
CA ALA A 540 -30.22 14.58 -2.04
C ALA A 540 -29.90 15.14 -0.64
N MET A 541 -30.14 16.42 -0.44
CA MET A 541 -29.88 17.10 0.83
C MET A 541 -31.16 17.76 1.33
N LYS A 542 -31.43 17.62 2.61
CA LYS A 542 -32.50 18.30 3.32
C LYS A 542 -31.93 19.04 4.53
N ARG A 543 -32.09 20.35 4.56
CA ARG A 543 -31.76 21.18 5.71
C ARG A 543 -32.82 20.98 6.79
N LEU A 544 -32.48 21.29 8.02
CA LEU A 544 -33.39 21.11 9.16
C LEU A 544 -34.70 21.84 8.92
N SER A 545 -35.77 21.06 8.79
CA SER A 545 -37.14 21.55 8.75
C SER A 545 -38.09 20.47 9.23
N HIS A 546 -39.08 20.85 10.00
CA HIS A 546 -40.00 19.89 10.64
C HIS A 546 -39.27 18.81 11.46
N GLY A 547 -38.14 19.18 12.10
CA GLY A 547 -37.33 18.29 12.91
C GLY A 547 -36.39 17.36 12.09
N LEU A 548 -36.50 17.31 10.78
CA LEU A 548 -35.67 16.40 9.94
C LEU A 548 -34.65 17.17 9.16
N GLN A 549 -33.38 16.68 9.26
CA GLN A 549 -32.29 17.00 8.32
C GLN A 549 -31.61 15.73 7.88
N GLY A 550 -31.01 15.74 6.70
CA GLY A 550 -30.27 14.60 6.23
C GLY A 550 -29.66 14.81 4.84
N GLN A 551 -28.78 13.90 4.49
CA GLN A 551 -28.15 13.84 3.17
C GLN A 551 -28.00 12.38 2.76
N VAL A 552 -28.26 12.11 1.50
CA VAL A 552 -28.01 10.82 0.87
C VAL A 552 -27.20 11.06 -0.39
N ASN A 553 -26.13 10.32 -0.55
CA ASN A 553 -25.27 10.35 -1.72
C ASN A 553 -25.23 8.96 -2.34
N TYR A 554 -25.38 8.89 -3.64
CA TYR A 554 -25.23 7.67 -4.40
C TYR A 554 -24.27 7.91 -5.56
N THR A 555 -23.31 7.03 -5.71
CA THR A 555 -22.37 7.07 -6.83
C THR A 555 -22.44 5.75 -7.61
N PHE A 556 -22.63 5.87 -8.90
CA PHE A 556 -22.45 4.78 -9.85
C PHE A 556 -21.22 5.09 -10.67
N SER A 557 -20.17 4.26 -10.57
CA SER A 557 -18.89 4.58 -11.19
C SER A 557 -18.18 3.37 -11.77
N ARG A 558 -17.19 3.65 -12.58
CA ARG A 558 -16.25 2.67 -13.13
C ARG A 558 -14.86 3.27 -13.19
N CYS A 559 -13.91 2.59 -12.59
CA CYS A 559 -12.48 2.83 -12.73
C CYS A 559 -11.83 1.70 -13.51
N MET A 560 -11.02 2.04 -14.50
CA MET A 560 -10.22 1.10 -15.30
C MET A 560 -8.80 1.62 -15.38
N ASP A 561 -7.82 0.76 -15.20
CA ASP A 561 -6.42 1.11 -15.35
C ASP A 561 -5.59 -0.06 -15.89
N THR A 562 -4.35 0.22 -16.20
CA THR A 562 -3.39 -0.80 -16.63
C THR A 562 -2.59 -1.35 -15.45
N VAL A 563 -2.35 -0.53 -14.42
CA VAL A 563 -1.63 -0.91 -13.20
C VAL A 563 -2.10 -0.03 -12.06
N SER A 564 -2.77 -0.59 -11.09
CA SER A 564 -3.10 0.15 -9.88
C SER A 564 -1.86 0.37 -9.02
N ASN A 565 -1.74 1.56 -8.41
CA ASN A 565 -0.64 1.95 -7.53
C ASN A 565 0.77 1.78 -8.15
N GLY A 566 0.88 1.76 -9.47
CA GLY A 566 2.15 1.68 -10.19
C GLY A 566 2.93 0.39 -10.00
N GLY A 567 2.39 -0.60 -9.31
CA GLY A 567 3.07 -1.86 -9.03
C GLY A 567 4.11 -1.78 -7.91
N PHE A 568 4.20 -0.68 -7.14
CA PHE A 568 5.16 -0.59 -6.02
C PHE A 568 4.54 -0.29 -4.67
N LEU A 569 3.32 0.18 -4.61
CA LEU A 569 2.68 0.51 -3.34
C LEU A 569 1.58 -0.50 -3.05
N GLN A 570 1.81 -1.32 -2.03
CA GLN A 570 0.90 -2.40 -1.65
C GLN A 570 -0.22 -1.90 -0.72
N PHE A 571 -1.00 -0.94 -1.20
CA PHE A 571 -2.10 -0.39 -0.40
C PHE A 571 -3.48 -0.95 -0.77
N SER A 572 -3.56 -1.84 -1.74
CA SER A 572 -4.84 -2.41 -2.15
C SER A 572 -4.93 -3.90 -1.84
N ALA A 573 -6.14 -4.35 -1.60
CA ALA A 573 -6.41 -5.76 -1.30
C ALA A 573 -6.22 -6.70 -2.50
N GLY A 574 -6.13 -6.16 -3.72
CA GLY A 574 -5.97 -6.92 -4.96
C GLY A 574 -4.56 -7.43 -5.22
N GLY A 575 -3.61 -7.00 -4.39
CA GLY A 575 -2.18 -7.29 -4.63
C GLY A 575 -1.65 -6.51 -5.82
N ILE A 576 -0.35 -6.23 -5.78
CA ILE A 576 0.26 -5.48 -6.83
C ILE A 576 0.89 -6.38 -7.80
N LEU A 577 0.60 -6.05 -9.00
CA LEU A 577 0.99 -6.88 -10.08
C LEU A 577 1.71 -6.02 -11.10
N ALA A 578 3.03 -6.17 -11.13
CA ALA A 578 3.82 -5.56 -12.17
C ALA A 578 3.45 -6.20 -13.52
N PRO A 579 3.11 -5.42 -14.54
CA PRO A 579 2.82 -5.97 -15.85
C PRO A 579 4.04 -6.64 -16.45
N LEU A 580 3.81 -7.56 -17.36
CA LEU A 580 4.87 -8.15 -18.15
C LEU A 580 5.52 -7.11 -19.06
N PRO A 581 6.83 -7.19 -19.29
CA PRO A 581 7.52 -6.30 -20.21
C PRO A 581 6.86 -6.29 -21.59
N GLY A 582 6.46 -5.10 -22.05
CA GLY A 582 5.83 -4.92 -23.36
C GLY A 582 4.33 -5.28 -23.43
N GLU A 583 3.74 -5.81 -22.36
CA GLU A 583 2.34 -6.29 -22.36
C GLU A 583 1.39 -5.48 -21.44
N LEU A 584 1.69 -4.22 -21.22
CA LEU A 584 0.90 -3.33 -20.35
C LEU A 584 -0.60 -3.31 -20.70
N ALA A 585 -0.93 -3.46 -21.98
CA ALA A 585 -2.34 -3.46 -22.45
C ALA A 585 -3.11 -4.71 -22.00
N ARG A 586 -2.42 -5.84 -21.77
CA ARG A 586 -3.04 -7.07 -21.27
C ARG A 586 -3.61 -6.90 -19.88
N ASP A 587 -2.97 -6.07 -19.06
CA ASP A 587 -3.36 -5.84 -17.69
C ASP A 587 -4.42 -4.73 -17.55
N TYR A 588 -4.98 -4.24 -18.68
CA TYR A 588 -6.07 -3.28 -18.62
C TYR A 588 -7.34 -3.93 -18.03
N GLY A 589 -7.70 -3.53 -16.83
CA GLY A 589 -8.82 -4.07 -16.07
C GLY A 589 -9.39 -3.06 -15.08
N PRO A 590 -10.38 -3.44 -14.28
CA PRO A 590 -10.85 -2.59 -13.17
C PRO A 590 -9.71 -2.22 -12.23
N CYS A 591 -9.70 -0.97 -11.75
CA CYS A 591 -8.77 -0.55 -10.69
C CYS A 591 -8.99 -1.40 -9.45
N ASP A 592 -7.96 -1.66 -8.66
CA ASP A 592 -8.05 -2.44 -7.42
C ASP A 592 -9.08 -1.89 -6.43
N TYR A 593 -9.37 -0.60 -6.52
CA TYR A 593 -10.33 0.14 -5.71
C TYR A 593 -11.62 0.52 -6.46
N ASP A 594 -11.95 -0.13 -7.58
CA ASP A 594 -13.19 0.13 -8.33
C ASP A 594 -14.41 -0.29 -7.51
N ILE A 595 -15.22 0.67 -7.14
CA ILE A 595 -16.51 0.45 -6.49
C ILE A 595 -17.60 0.85 -7.46
N ARG A 596 -18.41 -0.13 -7.93
CA ARG A 596 -19.45 0.10 -8.92
C ARG A 596 -20.61 0.91 -8.38
N HIS A 597 -21.05 0.59 -7.19
CA HIS A 597 -22.16 1.24 -6.50
C HIS A 597 -21.71 1.63 -5.10
N ASN A 598 -21.90 2.88 -4.75
CA ASN A 598 -21.63 3.40 -3.42
C ASN A 598 -22.81 4.24 -2.95
N LEU A 599 -23.41 3.90 -1.83
CA LEU A 599 -24.49 4.61 -1.18
C LEU A 599 -24.06 4.99 0.23
N ASN A 600 -24.08 6.27 0.53
CA ASN A 600 -23.89 6.74 1.89
C ASN A 600 -24.92 7.79 2.28
N GLY A 601 -25.29 7.80 3.54
CA GLY A 601 -26.29 8.71 4.03
C GLY A 601 -26.15 8.99 5.52
N GLN A 602 -26.67 10.13 5.91
CA GLN A 602 -26.79 10.51 7.32
C GLN A 602 -28.09 11.27 7.54
N TYR A 603 -28.66 11.08 8.70
CA TYR A 603 -29.88 11.78 9.09
C TYR A 603 -29.92 12.11 10.56
N VAL A 604 -30.65 13.16 10.87
CA VAL A 604 -31.02 13.56 12.24
C VAL A 604 -32.50 13.89 12.22
N TYR A 605 -33.26 13.27 13.09
CA TYR A 605 -34.70 13.54 13.24
C TYR A 605 -35.06 13.84 14.69
N GLN A 606 -35.42 15.06 14.94
CA GLN A 606 -35.95 15.49 16.23
C GLN A 606 -37.47 15.16 16.27
N LEU A 607 -37.83 14.25 17.13
CA LEU A 607 -39.24 13.81 17.23
C LEU A 607 -40.15 14.98 17.69
N PRO A 608 -41.18 15.32 16.92
CA PRO A 608 -42.01 16.48 17.20
C PRO A 608 -43.04 16.22 18.32
N VAL A 609 -42.67 15.41 19.29
CA VAL A 609 -43.53 15.09 20.44
C VAL A 609 -43.49 16.28 21.40
N ARG A 610 -44.65 16.84 21.66
CA ARG A 610 -44.86 17.94 22.63
C ARG A 610 -46.04 17.61 23.53
N ILE A 611 -45.75 17.05 24.68
CA ILE A 611 -46.72 16.71 25.71
C ILE A 611 -46.61 17.77 26.83
N HIS A 612 -47.73 18.36 27.18
CA HIS A 612 -47.80 19.44 28.17
C HIS A 612 -47.83 18.93 29.62
N SER A 613 -48.17 17.65 29.84
CA SER A 613 -48.08 17.05 31.17
C SER A 613 -46.64 17.05 31.67
N HIS A 614 -46.41 17.51 32.89
CA HIS A 614 -45.08 17.65 33.45
C HIS A 614 -44.31 16.30 33.46
N SER A 615 -44.90 15.25 34.01
CA SER A 615 -44.24 13.94 34.12
C SER A 615 -44.12 13.22 32.78
N LEU A 616 -45.20 13.19 31.97
CA LEU A 616 -45.20 12.56 30.66
C LEU A 616 -44.36 13.37 29.66
N GLY A 617 -44.39 14.71 29.75
CA GLY A 617 -43.62 15.59 28.92
C GLY A 617 -42.10 15.41 29.20
N TYR A 618 -41.72 15.27 30.44
CA TYR A 618 -40.33 15.00 30.83
C TYR A 618 -39.82 13.69 30.25
N ALA A 619 -40.64 12.65 30.20
CA ALA A 619 -40.26 11.34 29.60
C ALA A 619 -40.30 11.32 28.09
N LEU A 620 -41.31 11.93 27.44
CA LEU A 620 -41.60 11.74 26.01
C LEU A 620 -41.14 12.87 25.10
N ASN A 621 -40.93 14.11 25.59
CA ASN A 621 -40.41 15.20 24.77
C ASN A 621 -38.88 15.13 24.68
N GLY A 622 -38.33 15.79 23.66
CA GLY A 622 -36.87 15.95 23.50
C GLY A 622 -36.11 14.70 23.06
N TRP A 623 -36.76 13.81 22.35
CA TRP A 623 -36.09 12.68 21.69
C TRP A 623 -35.60 13.03 20.29
N GLN A 624 -34.46 12.51 19.97
CA GLN A 624 -33.87 12.58 18.62
C GLN A 624 -33.37 11.22 18.22
N ILE A 625 -33.59 10.86 16.97
CA ILE A 625 -32.94 9.75 16.32
C ILE A 625 -31.97 10.28 15.26
N SER A 626 -30.82 9.67 15.17
CA SER A 626 -29.86 9.96 14.11
C SER A 626 -29.13 8.70 13.69
N GLY A 627 -28.51 8.73 12.53
CA GLY A 627 -27.79 7.57 12.07
C GLY A 627 -27.03 7.83 10.79
N THR A 628 -26.19 6.85 10.47
CA THR A 628 -25.40 6.78 9.25
C THR A 628 -25.71 5.48 8.52
N LEU A 629 -25.61 5.51 7.22
CA LEU A 629 -25.66 4.32 6.36
C LEU A 629 -24.49 4.40 5.39
N PHE A 630 -23.77 3.32 5.26
CA PHE A 630 -22.74 3.16 4.26
C PHE A 630 -22.86 1.78 3.63
N TRP A 631 -23.02 1.74 2.32
CA TRP A 631 -23.07 0.51 1.54
C TRP A 631 -22.30 0.69 0.25
N HIS A 632 -21.55 -0.34 -0.13
CA HIS A 632 -20.94 -0.40 -1.46
C HIS A 632 -20.90 -1.83 -1.99
N SER A 633 -20.90 -1.94 -3.31
CA SER A 633 -20.67 -3.22 -4.00
C SER A 633 -19.25 -3.71 -3.78
N GLY A 634 -19.05 -5.02 -3.88
CA GLY A 634 -17.76 -5.65 -3.69
C GLY A 634 -16.65 -5.06 -4.56
N VAL A 635 -15.45 -4.95 -4.00
CA VAL A 635 -14.25 -4.52 -4.72
C VAL A 635 -13.73 -5.62 -5.62
N PRO A 636 -13.04 -5.27 -6.72
CA PRO A 636 -12.55 -6.27 -7.66
C PRO A 636 -11.28 -6.96 -7.14
N PHE A 637 -11.03 -8.16 -7.66
CA PHE A 637 -9.80 -8.90 -7.41
C PHE A 637 -9.50 -9.88 -8.55
N SER A 638 -8.26 -10.38 -8.56
CA SER A 638 -7.75 -11.37 -9.50
C SER A 638 -7.51 -12.71 -8.81
N VAL A 639 -7.60 -13.81 -9.54
CA VAL A 639 -7.12 -15.11 -9.10
C VAL A 639 -5.79 -15.41 -9.78
N LEU A 640 -4.80 -15.75 -8.98
CA LEU A 640 -3.44 -16.05 -9.43
C LEU A 640 -3.21 -17.55 -9.48
N SER A 641 -2.45 -18.01 -10.45
CA SER A 641 -2.15 -19.41 -10.62
C SER A 641 -1.18 -19.93 -9.55
N THR A 642 0.02 -19.49 -9.55
CA THR A 642 1.03 -19.85 -8.54
C THR A 642 1.72 -18.59 -8.10
N PRO A 643 2.16 -18.49 -6.84
CA PRO A 643 3.05 -17.42 -6.47
C PRO A 643 4.36 -17.65 -7.21
N TYR A 644 4.48 -16.98 -8.31
CA TYR A 644 5.66 -17.05 -9.18
C TYR A 644 6.92 -16.52 -8.49
N SER A 645 6.75 -15.89 -7.34
CA SER A 645 7.79 -15.55 -6.39
C SER A 645 8.53 -16.77 -5.80
N ALA A 646 8.00 -17.98 -5.97
CA ALA A 646 8.58 -19.19 -5.43
C ALA A 646 9.81 -19.69 -6.19
N GLY A 647 10.09 -19.18 -7.37
CA GLY A 647 11.34 -19.43 -8.04
C GLY A 647 12.45 -18.59 -7.42
N GLY A 648 13.01 -19.05 -6.31
CA GLY A 648 14.06 -18.39 -5.53
C GLY A 648 15.35 -18.04 -6.26
N ASN A 649 15.28 -17.79 -7.55
CA ASN A 649 16.42 -17.40 -8.38
C ASN A 649 16.69 -15.90 -8.38
N GLY A 650 16.05 -15.08 -7.55
CA GLY A 650 16.24 -13.63 -7.59
C GLY A 650 15.88 -12.95 -8.91
N ILE A 651 15.83 -13.71 -9.97
CA ILE A 651 15.59 -13.27 -11.33
C ILE A 651 14.10 -13.11 -11.62
N VAL A 652 13.24 -13.73 -10.83
CA VAL A 652 11.80 -13.85 -11.11
C VAL A 652 10.93 -13.17 -10.06
N GLN A 653 11.50 -12.56 -9.03
CA GLN A 653 10.75 -11.70 -8.15
C GLN A 653 10.20 -10.52 -8.95
N GLY A 654 8.89 -10.45 -9.05
CA GLY A 654 8.21 -9.35 -9.73
C GLY A 654 7.95 -9.53 -11.22
N SER A 655 8.22 -10.69 -11.80
CA SER A 655 7.57 -11.04 -13.05
C SER A 655 6.08 -11.06 -12.79
N GLY A 656 5.33 -10.29 -13.57
CA GLY A 656 3.91 -10.04 -13.35
C GLY A 656 3.10 -11.26 -12.98
N PRO A 657 1.92 -11.07 -12.45
CA PRO A 657 1.11 -12.17 -11.99
C PRO A 657 0.75 -13.05 -13.14
N GLU A 658 0.87 -14.28 -12.89
CA GLU A 658 0.21 -15.22 -13.72
C GLU A 658 -1.24 -15.36 -13.24
N PHE A 659 -2.17 -14.82 -14.03
CA PHE A 659 -3.58 -15.04 -13.77
C PHE A 659 -3.94 -16.50 -14.05
N ALA A 660 -4.86 -17.03 -13.27
CA ALA A 660 -5.40 -18.35 -13.51
C ALA A 660 -6.17 -18.43 -14.83
N SER A 661 -6.32 -19.61 -15.35
CA SER A 661 -7.28 -19.90 -16.41
C SER A 661 -8.61 -20.32 -15.81
N VAL A 662 -9.69 -19.92 -16.46
CA VAL A 662 -11.05 -20.32 -16.07
C VAL A 662 -11.48 -21.51 -16.91
N ILE A 663 -12.08 -22.51 -16.26
CA ILE A 663 -12.67 -23.68 -16.91
C ILE A 663 -14.06 -23.28 -17.46
N PRO A 664 -14.28 -23.38 -18.77
CA PRO A 664 -15.55 -23.04 -19.38
C PRO A 664 -16.72 -23.89 -18.82
N GLY A 665 -17.84 -23.23 -18.51
CA GLY A 665 -19.04 -23.91 -18.04
C GLY A 665 -19.09 -24.21 -16.54
N VAL A 666 -18.01 -23.93 -15.79
CA VAL A 666 -17.98 -24.05 -14.34
C VAL A 666 -18.28 -22.70 -13.70
N SER A 667 -19.16 -22.68 -12.67
CA SER A 667 -19.46 -21.46 -11.93
C SER A 667 -18.22 -20.95 -11.21
N LEU A 668 -17.93 -19.65 -11.32
CA LEU A 668 -16.77 -19.03 -10.68
C LEU A 668 -16.96 -18.85 -9.17
N TYR A 669 -18.22 -18.74 -8.72
CA TYR A 669 -18.58 -18.50 -7.34
C TYR A 669 -19.27 -19.72 -6.74
N ASP A 670 -18.99 -19.97 -5.46
CA ASP A 670 -19.58 -21.05 -4.70
C ASP A 670 -19.82 -20.58 -3.24
N HIS A 671 -21.03 -20.10 -2.98
CA HIS A 671 -21.37 -19.47 -1.70
C HIS A 671 -21.86 -20.49 -0.67
N HIS A 672 -21.07 -21.49 -0.36
CA HIS A 672 -21.41 -22.52 0.62
C HIS A 672 -20.59 -22.39 1.90
N PRO A 673 -21.15 -22.73 3.07
CA PRO A 673 -20.35 -22.95 4.27
C PRO A 673 -19.33 -24.08 4.04
N ILE A 674 -18.09 -23.89 4.46
CA ILE A 674 -17.04 -24.89 4.26
C ILE A 674 -17.27 -26.07 5.23
N PRO A 675 -17.52 -27.30 4.75
CA PRO A 675 -17.69 -28.46 5.63
C PRO A 675 -16.43 -28.73 6.46
N GLY A 676 -16.60 -29.00 7.74
CA GLY A 676 -15.50 -29.42 8.62
C GLY A 676 -14.62 -28.30 9.15
N VAL A 677 -14.86 -27.05 8.79
CA VAL A 677 -14.17 -25.89 9.38
C VAL A 677 -14.83 -25.52 10.69
N THR A 678 -14.07 -25.60 11.78
CA THR A 678 -14.57 -25.31 13.14
C THR A 678 -14.73 -23.82 13.44
N GLN A 679 -14.28 -22.93 12.58
CA GLN A 679 -14.47 -21.50 12.73
C GLN A 679 -15.84 -21.08 12.19
N PRO A 680 -16.76 -20.63 13.06
CA PRO A 680 -18.05 -20.12 12.61
C PRO A 680 -17.87 -18.96 11.65
N GLY A 681 -18.56 -19.01 10.51
CA GLY A 681 -18.56 -17.89 9.54
C GLY A 681 -17.56 -18.01 8.39
N THR A 682 -16.74 -19.06 8.30
CA THR A 682 -15.93 -19.31 7.12
C THR A 682 -16.83 -19.72 5.94
N LEU A 683 -16.81 -18.93 4.90
CA LEU A 683 -17.65 -19.11 3.71
C LEU A 683 -16.76 -19.30 2.49
N GLN A 684 -17.07 -20.32 1.70
CA GLN A 684 -16.48 -20.46 0.37
C GLN A 684 -17.10 -19.40 -0.54
N TRP A 685 -16.25 -18.58 -1.17
CA TRP A 685 -16.67 -17.52 -2.08
C TRP A 685 -16.44 -17.90 -3.54
N LEU A 686 -15.27 -18.48 -3.82
CA LEU A 686 -14.92 -18.96 -5.14
C LEU A 686 -15.05 -20.48 -5.22
N ASN A 687 -15.43 -20.97 -6.38
CA ASN A 687 -15.40 -22.39 -6.69
C ASN A 687 -13.98 -22.81 -7.09
N PRO A 688 -13.27 -23.61 -6.29
CA PRO A 688 -11.91 -24.05 -6.63
C PRO A 688 -11.82 -24.81 -7.95
N ASP A 689 -12.88 -25.50 -8.35
CA ASP A 689 -12.95 -26.30 -9.59
C ASP A 689 -12.98 -25.42 -10.84
N ALA A 690 -13.27 -24.14 -10.69
CA ALA A 690 -13.36 -23.20 -11.82
C ALA A 690 -12.02 -22.64 -12.26
N PHE A 691 -10.96 -22.79 -11.46
CA PHE A 691 -9.69 -22.13 -11.71
C PHE A 691 -8.55 -23.15 -11.82
N VAL A 692 -7.73 -22.98 -12.85
CA VAL A 692 -6.54 -23.78 -13.04
C VAL A 692 -5.32 -22.91 -13.28
N SER A 693 -4.18 -23.36 -12.76
CA SER A 693 -2.88 -22.74 -13.03
C SER A 693 -2.46 -23.03 -14.48
N ALA A 694 -1.83 -22.08 -15.13
CA ALA A 694 -1.19 -22.32 -16.42
C ALA A 694 0.10 -23.14 -16.28
N VAL A 695 0.69 -23.14 -15.07
CA VAL A 695 1.93 -23.86 -14.77
C VAL A 695 1.69 -24.84 -13.63
N ASP A 696 2.21 -26.03 -13.74
CA ASP A 696 2.23 -27.00 -12.65
C ASP A 696 3.15 -26.51 -11.52
N PRO A 697 2.63 -26.24 -10.33
CA PRO A 697 3.41 -25.70 -9.23
C PRO A 697 4.48 -26.69 -8.68
N SER A 698 4.33 -27.99 -8.94
CA SER A 698 5.26 -28.99 -8.45
C SER A 698 6.47 -29.17 -9.37
N THR A 699 6.28 -29.02 -10.65
CA THR A 699 7.31 -29.22 -11.68
C THR A 699 7.81 -27.93 -12.30
N GLY A 700 7.04 -26.84 -12.18
CA GLY A 700 7.30 -25.60 -12.88
C GLY A 700 7.10 -25.71 -14.40
N GLN A 701 6.50 -26.79 -14.87
CA GLN A 701 6.26 -27.05 -16.30
C GLN A 701 4.89 -26.51 -16.71
N CYS A 702 4.78 -26.11 -17.97
CA CYS A 702 3.49 -25.71 -18.51
C CYS A 702 2.52 -26.88 -18.62
N HIS A 703 1.25 -26.64 -18.30
CA HIS A 703 0.20 -27.61 -18.59
C HIS A 703 -0.01 -27.69 -20.09
N GLY A 704 0.16 -28.86 -20.67
CA GLY A 704 -0.02 -29.11 -22.10
C GLY A 704 1.15 -29.77 -22.79
N GLY A 705 2.11 -30.28 -22.02
CA GLY A 705 3.21 -31.09 -22.47
C GLY A 705 4.50 -30.32 -22.75
N ASP A 706 5.50 -31.02 -23.20
CA ASP A 706 6.89 -30.61 -23.26
C ASP A 706 7.22 -29.45 -24.23
N ASN A 707 6.19 -28.84 -24.85
CA ASN A 707 6.45 -27.73 -25.77
C ASN A 707 6.25 -26.39 -25.03
N PRO A 708 7.36 -25.64 -24.77
CA PRO A 708 7.31 -24.32 -24.16
C PRO A 708 6.39 -23.33 -24.90
N GLN A 709 6.17 -23.54 -26.20
CA GLN A 709 5.31 -22.70 -27.02
C GLN A 709 3.81 -22.86 -26.70
N ASN A 710 3.42 -23.86 -25.93
CA ASN A 710 2.04 -24.08 -25.52
C ASN A 710 1.70 -23.47 -24.15
N CYS A 711 2.68 -22.90 -23.50
CA CYS A 711 2.51 -22.23 -22.22
C CYS A 711 1.90 -20.86 -22.42
N GLN A 712 0.60 -20.78 -22.30
CA GLN A 712 -0.12 -19.51 -22.41
C GLN A 712 -0.41 -18.94 -21.03
N PHE A 713 -0.40 -17.63 -20.93
CA PHE A 713 -0.91 -16.92 -19.75
C PHE A 713 -2.37 -17.29 -19.51
N GLY A 714 -2.79 -17.32 -18.25
CA GLY A 714 -4.18 -17.56 -17.90
C GLY A 714 -5.13 -16.59 -18.61
N ASN A 715 -6.32 -17.07 -18.90
CA ASN A 715 -7.34 -16.31 -19.63
C ASN A 715 -8.20 -15.41 -18.73
N LEU A 716 -7.99 -15.44 -17.42
CA LEU A 716 -8.68 -14.54 -16.49
C LEU A 716 -8.11 -13.12 -16.65
N GLY A 717 -8.98 -12.15 -16.80
CA GLY A 717 -8.57 -10.74 -16.82
C GLY A 717 -8.24 -10.21 -15.42
N ARG A 718 -7.35 -9.22 -15.35
CA ARG A 718 -7.05 -8.52 -14.09
C ARG A 718 -8.33 -7.97 -13.49
N ASN A 719 -8.54 -8.20 -12.18
CA ASN A 719 -9.65 -7.67 -11.40
C ASN A 719 -11.04 -7.95 -12.00
N SER A 720 -11.19 -9.09 -12.67
CA SER A 720 -12.45 -9.48 -13.32
C SER A 720 -13.50 -10.04 -12.36
N LEU A 721 -13.10 -10.42 -11.15
CA LEU A 721 -13.99 -10.94 -10.11
C LEU A 721 -14.33 -9.87 -9.08
N ARG A 722 -15.43 -10.09 -8.34
CA ARG A 722 -15.89 -9.17 -7.29
C ARG A 722 -15.99 -9.89 -5.94
N GLY A 723 -15.52 -9.22 -4.91
CA GLY A 723 -15.67 -9.64 -3.52
C GLY A 723 -17.07 -9.40 -2.97
N PRO A 724 -17.29 -9.68 -1.67
CA PRO A 724 -18.54 -9.38 -0.99
C PRO A 724 -18.85 -7.89 -0.93
N ASP A 725 -20.14 -7.58 -0.85
CA ASP A 725 -20.61 -6.22 -0.58
C ASP A 725 -20.29 -5.83 0.85
N PHE A 726 -20.15 -4.53 1.06
CA PHE A 726 -19.96 -3.93 2.38
C PHE A 726 -21.21 -3.19 2.82
N LEU A 727 -21.66 -3.44 4.06
CA LEU A 727 -22.80 -2.73 4.67
C LEU A 727 -22.45 -2.34 6.10
N TRP A 728 -22.55 -1.05 6.41
CA TRP A 728 -22.37 -0.52 7.74
C TRP A 728 -23.45 0.53 8.05
N SER A 729 -24.05 0.44 9.21
CA SER A 729 -25.04 1.42 9.65
C SER A 729 -24.97 1.61 11.15
N ASP A 730 -24.90 2.88 11.56
CA ASP A 730 -24.96 3.27 12.95
C ASP A 730 -26.29 3.97 13.25
N PHE A 731 -26.77 3.76 14.43
CA PHE A 731 -28.02 4.35 14.92
C PHE A 731 -27.80 4.95 16.30
N TYR A 732 -28.31 6.12 16.50
CA TYR A 732 -28.19 6.86 17.75
C TYR A 732 -29.57 7.29 18.23
N LEU A 733 -29.86 7.03 19.52
CA LEU A 733 -31.06 7.48 20.21
C LEU A 733 -30.64 8.46 21.30
N THR A 734 -30.99 9.72 21.09
CA THR A 734 -30.61 10.82 22.00
C THR A 734 -31.82 11.34 22.74
N LYS A 735 -31.66 11.65 24.02
CA LYS A 735 -32.67 12.24 24.88
C LYS A 735 -32.09 13.41 25.64
N TRP A 736 -32.76 14.57 25.60
CA TRP A 736 -32.41 15.71 26.43
C TRP A 736 -33.36 15.82 27.62
N PHE A 737 -32.76 15.89 28.78
CA PHE A 737 -33.47 16.18 30.04
C PHE A 737 -33.13 17.61 30.47
N PRO A 738 -34.06 18.56 30.44
CA PRO A 738 -33.84 19.89 31.02
C PRO A 738 -33.74 19.77 32.52
N LEU A 739 -32.57 20.07 33.09
CA LEU A 739 -32.34 20.07 34.54
C LEU A 739 -32.63 21.44 35.12
N THR A 740 -32.23 22.51 34.44
CA THR A 740 -32.55 23.91 34.74
C THR A 740 -32.77 24.64 33.41
N GLU A 741 -33.04 25.95 33.47
CA GLU A 741 -33.18 26.79 32.27
C GLU A 741 -31.90 26.83 31.43
N HIS A 742 -30.73 26.67 32.07
CA HIS A 742 -29.42 26.76 31.42
C HIS A 742 -28.69 25.42 31.32
N VAL A 743 -29.09 24.40 32.06
CA VAL A 743 -28.39 23.10 32.11
C VAL A 743 -29.29 21.99 31.59
N LYS A 744 -28.78 21.23 30.65
CA LYS A 744 -29.44 20.03 30.09
C LYS A 744 -28.56 18.82 30.26
N LEU A 745 -29.14 17.69 30.61
CA LEU A 745 -28.48 16.41 30.52
C LEU A 745 -28.85 15.77 29.17
N ARG A 746 -27.85 15.53 28.32
CA ARG A 746 -28.00 14.75 27.12
C ARG A 746 -27.60 13.31 27.43
N PHE A 747 -28.50 12.39 27.17
CA PHE A 747 -28.23 10.96 27.22
C PHE A 747 -28.35 10.41 25.83
N GLU A 748 -27.38 9.58 25.43
CA GLU A 748 -27.33 9.00 24.09
C GLU A 748 -26.99 7.51 24.16
N SER A 749 -27.78 6.71 23.49
CA SER A 749 -27.52 5.30 23.23
C SER A 749 -27.02 5.19 21.81
N GLN A 750 -25.85 4.64 21.63
CA GLN A 750 -25.14 4.51 20.36
C GLN A 750 -25.09 3.04 19.97
N PHE A 751 -25.55 2.72 18.76
CA PHE A 751 -25.55 1.37 18.22
C PHE A 751 -24.69 1.40 16.96
N PHE A 752 -23.49 0.87 17.04
CA PHE A 752 -22.58 0.70 15.91
C PHE A 752 -22.84 -0.63 15.22
N ASN A 753 -22.83 -0.64 13.89
CA ASN A 753 -23.19 -1.80 13.09
C ASN A 753 -24.53 -2.40 13.57
N ILE A 754 -25.60 -1.61 13.55
CA ILE A 754 -26.90 -1.98 14.13
C ILE A 754 -27.47 -3.30 13.54
N PHE A 755 -27.18 -3.57 12.28
CA PHE A 755 -27.60 -4.81 11.62
C PHE A 755 -26.73 -6.02 11.97
N ASN A 756 -25.60 -5.82 12.69
CA ASN A 756 -24.63 -6.88 13.01
C ASN A 756 -24.15 -7.60 11.75
N HIS A 757 -23.99 -6.85 10.66
CA HIS A 757 -23.59 -7.40 9.37
C HIS A 757 -22.08 -7.71 9.37
N PRO A 758 -21.66 -8.94 9.03
CA PRO A 758 -20.26 -9.27 8.87
C PRO A 758 -19.78 -8.72 7.53
N ASN A 759 -18.79 -7.83 7.54
CA ASN A 759 -18.16 -7.32 6.35
C ASN A 759 -16.88 -8.11 6.08
N PHE A 760 -16.89 -8.95 5.09
CA PHE A 760 -15.77 -9.84 4.78
C PHE A 760 -14.69 -9.13 3.96
N SER A 761 -13.44 -9.52 4.20
CA SER A 761 -12.31 -9.21 3.33
C SER A 761 -12.39 -10.00 2.02
N LEU A 762 -11.49 -9.72 1.09
CA LEU A 762 -11.38 -10.52 -0.12
C LEU A 762 -10.97 -11.96 0.19
N PRO A 763 -11.40 -12.94 -0.63
CA PRO A 763 -11.00 -14.32 -0.45
C PRO A 763 -9.51 -14.54 -0.74
N SER A 764 -8.93 -15.61 -0.22
CA SER A 764 -7.62 -16.06 -0.62
C SER A 764 -7.62 -16.47 -2.10
N VAL A 765 -6.72 -15.93 -2.91
CA VAL A 765 -6.78 -16.03 -4.37
C VAL A 765 -5.50 -16.55 -5.01
N VAL A 766 -4.55 -16.97 -4.20
CA VAL A 766 -3.27 -17.48 -4.67
C VAL A 766 -3.29 -19.00 -4.75
N GLN A 767 -2.61 -19.58 -5.72
CA GLN A 767 -2.48 -21.02 -5.98
C GLN A 767 -3.77 -21.69 -6.48
N ALA A 768 -4.26 -21.25 -7.62
CA ALA A 768 -5.24 -22.04 -8.38
C ALA A 768 -4.75 -23.48 -8.58
N GLY A 769 -5.68 -24.41 -8.64
CA GLY A 769 -5.39 -25.83 -8.87
C GLY A 769 -4.79 -26.11 -10.26
N ILE A 770 -4.51 -27.38 -10.53
CA ILE A 770 -4.10 -27.85 -11.84
C ILE A 770 -5.26 -28.57 -12.52
N PRO A 771 -5.25 -28.76 -13.85
CA PRO A 771 -6.33 -29.44 -14.54
C PRO A 771 -6.66 -30.82 -13.93
N GLY A 772 -7.93 -31.01 -13.54
CA GLY A 772 -8.40 -32.24 -12.91
C GLY A 772 -8.05 -32.40 -11.42
N GLN A 773 -7.33 -31.45 -10.84
CA GLN A 773 -7.02 -31.39 -9.41
C GLN A 773 -7.26 -29.97 -8.91
N PRO A 774 -8.40 -29.70 -8.27
CA PRO A 774 -8.69 -28.39 -7.68
C PRO A 774 -7.61 -27.98 -6.69
N SER A 775 -7.52 -26.69 -6.40
CA SER A 775 -6.56 -26.18 -5.43
C SER A 775 -6.67 -26.94 -4.11
N THR A 776 -5.59 -27.58 -3.70
CA THR A 776 -5.48 -28.25 -2.40
C THR A 776 -5.05 -27.29 -1.30
N GLN A 777 -4.81 -26.03 -1.63
CA GLN A 777 -4.48 -25.03 -0.64
C GLN A 777 -5.66 -24.81 0.28
N THR A 778 -5.47 -25.07 1.54
CA THR A 778 -6.49 -24.87 2.57
C THR A 778 -6.91 -23.41 2.59
N GLY A 779 -8.17 -23.13 2.26
CA GLY A 779 -8.72 -21.78 2.24
C GLY A 779 -8.67 -21.05 0.89
N PHE A 780 -8.26 -21.69 -0.22
CA PHE A 780 -8.41 -21.08 -1.54
C PHE A 780 -9.87 -20.71 -1.81
N GLY A 781 -10.10 -19.47 -2.19
CA GLY A 781 -11.45 -18.94 -2.45
C GLY A 781 -12.31 -18.74 -1.21
N ALA A 782 -11.79 -18.95 -0.01
CA ALA A 782 -12.54 -18.80 1.24
C ALA A 782 -12.43 -17.37 1.81
N LEU A 783 -13.51 -16.92 2.43
CA LEU A 783 -13.56 -15.71 3.25
C LEU A 783 -13.16 -16.08 4.68
N THR A 784 -12.00 -15.66 5.11
CA THR A 784 -11.41 -16.04 6.40
C THR A 784 -11.30 -14.90 7.40
N SER A 785 -11.50 -13.68 6.95
CA SER A 785 -11.38 -12.47 7.77
C SER A 785 -12.43 -11.43 7.39
N THR A 786 -12.63 -10.48 8.29
CA THR A 786 -13.51 -9.34 8.07
C THR A 786 -12.69 -8.07 7.83
N THR A 787 -13.32 -7.06 7.23
CA THR A 787 -12.71 -5.76 6.94
C THR A 787 -13.41 -4.64 7.70
N SER A 788 -12.66 -3.63 8.08
CA SER A 788 -13.19 -2.41 8.70
C SER A 788 -13.91 -1.51 7.69
N PRO A 789 -14.76 -0.59 8.16
CA PRO A 789 -15.25 0.50 7.32
C PRO A 789 -14.08 1.23 6.66
N PRO A 790 -14.23 1.70 5.41
CA PRO A 790 -13.18 2.43 4.72
C PRO A 790 -13.00 3.82 5.36
N THR A 791 -12.16 3.86 6.38
CA THR A 791 -11.82 5.09 7.11
C THR A 791 -10.48 5.66 6.67
N GLY A 792 -9.71 4.91 5.89
CA GLY A 792 -8.40 5.31 5.41
C GLY A 792 -8.42 6.16 4.15
N LEU A 793 -7.25 6.72 3.81
CA LEU A 793 -7.03 7.59 2.65
C LEU A 793 -7.46 6.97 1.32
N LEU A 794 -7.44 5.66 1.20
CA LEU A 794 -7.78 4.93 -0.02
C LEU A 794 -9.23 4.42 -0.05
N GLY A 795 -10.03 4.70 0.97
CA GLY A 795 -11.45 4.34 0.99
C GLY A 795 -11.74 2.83 0.98
N VAL A 796 -10.71 1.99 0.97
CA VAL A 796 -10.79 0.53 1.03
C VAL A 796 -10.13 0.11 2.32
N GLY A 797 -10.77 -0.74 3.09
CA GLY A 797 -10.25 -1.16 4.38
C GLY A 797 -8.86 -1.80 4.24
N LEU A 798 -7.86 -1.11 4.74
CA LEU A 798 -6.52 -1.65 4.91
C LEU A 798 -6.50 -2.50 6.16
N GLY A 799 -6.98 -3.71 6.07
CA GLY A 799 -6.88 -4.70 7.13
C GLY A 799 -7.36 -4.22 8.51
N GLY A 800 -8.26 -4.91 9.07
CA GLY A 800 -8.79 -4.69 10.40
C GLY A 800 -10.10 -5.47 10.49
N ASP A 801 -10.33 -6.11 11.59
CA ASP A 801 -11.57 -6.84 11.79
C ASP A 801 -12.76 -5.87 11.85
N SER A 802 -13.78 -6.11 11.05
CA SER A 802 -15.04 -5.40 11.24
C SER A 802 -15.58 -5.76 12.62
N THR A 803 -15.89 -4.74 13.37
CA THR A 803 -16.42 -4.98 14.71
C THR A 803 -17.84 -5.55 14.63
N PRO A 804 -18.19 -6.51 15.50
CA PRO A 804 -19.57 -6.89 15.70
C PRO A 804 -20.38 -5.66 16.18
N ARG A 805 -21.69 -5.79 16.22
CA ARG A 805 -22.53 -4.72 16.79
C ARG A 805 -22.07 -4.37 18.19
N MET A 806 -21.74 -3.09 18.37
CA MET A 806 -21.40 -2.53 19.67
C MET A 806 -22.49 -1.57 20.14
N ILE A 807 -22.69 -1.53 21.44
CA ILE A 807 -23.61 -0.58 22.07
C ILE A 807 -22.80 0.22 23.08
N ALA A 808 -22.88 1.55 22.96
CA ALA A 808 -22.27 2.47 23.90
C ALA A 808 -23.32 3.43 24.45
N PHE A 809 -23.09 3.90 25.66
CA PHE A 809 -23.93 4.92 26.31
C PHE A 809 -23.09 6.14 26.65
N GLN A 810 -23.63 7.31 26.35
CA GLN A 810 -22.99 8.57 26.67
C GLN A 810 -23.93 9.44 27.47
N ALA A 811 -23.41 10.07 28.52
CA ALA A 811 -24.07 11.12 29.25
C ALA A 811 -23.24 12.40 29.23
N ARG A 812 -23.87 13.54 28.90
CA ARG A 812 -23.19 14.83 28.77
C ARG A 812 -24.06 15.91 29.41
N LEU A 813 -23.43 16.75 30.24
CA LEU A 813 -24.04 17.98 30.73
C LEU A 813 -23.69 19.11 29.74
N GLU A 814 -24.73 19.82 29.31
CA GLU A 814 -24.64 21.01 28.45
C GLU A 814 -25.10 22.22 29.24
N PHE A 815 -24.22 23.25 29.30
CA PHE A 815 -24.44 24.48 30.08
C PHE A 815 -24.73 25.65 29.17
#